data_1cc7960063b5ef5649aa928c5d97f390
#
_entry.id   1cc7960063b5ef5649aa928c5d97f390
#
_cell.length_a   1.000
_cell.length_b   1.000
_cell.length_c   1.000
_cell.angle_alpha   90.00
_cell.angle_beta   90.00
_cell.angle_gamma   90.00
#
_symmetry.space_group_name_H-M   'P 1'
#
loop_
_entity.id
_entity.type
_entity.pdbx_description
1 polymer ?
#
loop_
_entity_poly.entity_id
_entity_poly.type
_entity_poly.pdbx_seq_one_letter_code
_entity_poly.pdbx_strand_id
1 'polypeptide(L)'
;MTGKSAALPVAQKLHWPLIGAFSDLRIRYGIKLGLAGLLALYCALLLRLEHPSWAVLTALVMMGSHYVGAITVKAIMRVLGTIGGALMGIWLVGDYVSTPAIFLPTFFLVVTLAGYKFGQFPASQVPYAYFLVGLTTLSVATYGVTDPADVWQIGLNRTLEILDGAMSSLLVTTLVWPRYAREEFAESGRAALRTASHLVSMHTEAYIIGRTNVPVQAEQIDQDFAGRLSVLKNLLQAGARESTVFSAHLSTYNAFLVSLTNLFRAALDLSRHQVEPSILGRVQHEIQSVAAAISEEFDILTAQHRPGEKLSPSRLNEAFAAFEEKVNEVRCQEVFIAAPLDTTRAFYAGFAALRLLRDELNNIRSLSEGLPRLGQPLPEPKPHWNFLPTIDWFWVQAGIKGGLSAVISIVLLKWINPPGPASIPLMAWTLSVFGRPFVRAGGTGDLRSFQNAFLATLALVACAALLILTTPFLADYLVMNLALFFILFWFGFHTIRAPGLTFWALVAQLTISTFVGLNPQQPVASQTIIDSFLGLIIGMGIATVVGRLIWPVLPQRLLRDDLLGILSQIKALLGGDPHREKIQTLLAILPVEALQVVRQIRMSGCSEGERATLQALVRALQALVTQTTELVYRRHLLPEITAPILRPQFERLEIEFEQILDVLAECFRRGDCRREFPSLRGALAAVDQAVEKIRVSRILSNQSLEAPVRTLDLVDRYHATGEALEECGRLARTLEIQRYWGDYAL
;
A
#
# COMPACT_ATOMS: atom_id res chain seq x y z
N MET A 1 51.66 -46.53 17.51
CA MET A 1 50.35 -46.79 18.16
C MET A 1 49.53 -45.54 18.08
N THR A 2 48.73 -45.43 17.06
CA THR A 2 47.89 -44.24 16.70
C THR A 2 46.45 -44.56 17.07
N GLY A 3 45.97 -43.96 18.15
CA GLY A 3 44.58 -44.08 18.57
C GLY A 3 43.64 -43.28 17.65
N LYS A 4 42.82 -43.96 16.86
CA LYS A 4 41.68 -43.40 16.15
C LYS A 4 40.56 -43.13 17.15
N SER A 5 40.27 -41.85 17.40
CA SER A 5 39.05 -41.38 18.05
C SER A 5 37.87 -41.69 17.14
N ALA A 6 36.99 -42.58 17.55
CA ALA A 6 35.73 -42.88 16.87
C ALA A 6 34.75 -41.74 17.16
N ALA A 7 34.43 -40.94 16.14
CA ALA A 7 33.35 -40.01 16.19
C ALA A 7 32.00 -40.77 16.28
N LEU A 8 31.24 -40.48 17.33
CA LEU A 8 29.87 -40.94 17.51
C LEU A 8 28.98 -40.49 16.34
N PRO A 9 28.08 -41.33 15.81
CA PRO A 9 27.20 -40.95 14.72
C PRO A 9 26.25 -39.85 15.19
N VAL A 10 26.23 -38.77 14.43
CA VAL A 10 25.25 -37.65 14.54
C VAL A 10 23.86 -38.29 14.51
N ALA A 11 23.12 -38.15 15.60
CA ALA A 11 21.76 -38.61 15.71
C ALA A 11 20.95 -38.00 14.54
N GLN A 12 20.57 -38.85 13.58
CA GLN A 12 19.58 -38.54 12.58
C GLN A 12 18.31 -38.08 13.32
N LYS A 13 18.03 -36.76 13.30
CA LYS A 13 16.76 -36.23 13.75
C LYS A 13 15.68 -36.92 12.92
N LEU A 14 14.92 -37.77 13.55
CA LEU A 14 13.72 -38.39 12.99
C LEU A 14 12.77 -37.23 12.63
N HIS A 15 12.79 -36.79 11.36
CA HIS A 15 11.82 -35.86 10.84
C HIS A 15 10.48 -36.60 10.71
N TRP A 16 9.68 -36.55 11.75
CA TRP A 16 8.28 -36.91 11.64
C TRP A 16 7.64 -35.91 10.65
N PRO A 17 7.03 -36.39 9.55
CA PRO A 17 6.44 -35.51 8.55
C PRO A 17 5.39 -34.55 9.14
N LEU A 18 4.74 -34.96 10.24
CA LEU A 18 3.82 -34.12 10.99
C LEU A 18 4.49 -32.87 11.63
N ILE A 19 5.72 -33.04 12.18
CA ILE A 19 6.42 -31.89 12.82
C ILE A 19 6.86 -30.88 11.75
N GLY A 20 7.25 -31.30 10.56
CA GLY A 20 7.54 -30.46 9.41
C GLY A 20 6.31 -29.70 8.89
N ALA A 21 5.14 -30.34 8.88
CA ALA A 21 3.88 -29.70 8.50
C ALA A 21 3.51 -28.55 9.44
N PHE A 22 3.70 -28.69 10.75
CA PHE A 22 3.45 -27.61 11.72
C PHE A 22 4.41 -26.42 11.62
N SER A 23 5.49 -26.51 10.86
CA SER A 23 6.36 -25.37 10.58
C SER A 23 5.80 -24.43 9.49
N ASP A 24 4.88 -24.91 8.64
CA ASP A 24 4.25 -24.08 7.61
C ASP A 24 3.34 -23.03 8.25
N LEU A 25 3.63 -21.77 7.94
CA LEU A 25 2.88 -20.60 8.41
C LEU A 25 1.38 -20.70 8.09
N ARG A 26 1.03 -21.28 6.94
CA ARG A 26 -0.36 -21.44 6.49
C ARG A 26 -1.14 -22.38 7.37
N ILE A 27 -0.52 -23.50 7.74
CA ILE A 27 -1.14 -24.48 8.61
C ILE A 27 -1.37 -23.90 10.01
N ARG A 28 -0.34 -23.23 10.58
CA ARG A 28 -0.48 -22.55 11.87
C ARG A 28 -1.62 -21.52 11.85
N TYR A 29 -1.71 -20.76 10.78
CA TYR A 29 -2.73 -19.73 10.65
C TYR A 29 -4.14 -20.32 10.48
N GLY A 30 -4.28 -21.37 9.67
CA GLY A 30 -5.54 -22.12 9.56
C GLY A 30 -6.01 -22.67 10.89
N ILE A 31 -5.10 -23.30 11.67
CA ILE A 31 -5.41 -23.82 13.01
C ILE A 31 -5.84 -22.69 13.95
N LYS A 32 -5.12 -21.57 13.97
CA LYS A 32 -5.50 -20.41 14.79
C LYS A 32 -6.90 -19.92 14.48
N LEU A 33 -7.22 -19.78 13.21
CA LEU A 33 -8.53 -19.29 12.78
C LEU A 33 -9.65 -20.28 13.18
N GLY A 34 -9.42 -21.58 12.99
CA GLY A 34 -10.34 -22.62 13.43
C GLY A 34 -10.57 -22.57 14.95
N LEU A 35 -9.49 -22.47 15.73
CA LEU A 35 -9.58 -22.37 17.20
C LEU A 35 -10.29 -21.09 17.66
N ALA A 36 -10.01 -19.94 17.05
CA ALA A 36 -10.63 -18.68 17.40
C ALA A 36 -12.13 -18.71 17.11
N GLY A 37 -12.54 -19.27 15.96
CA GLY A 37 -13.94 -19.41 15.63
C GLY A 37 -14.71 -20.38 16.54
N LEU A 38 -14.11 -21.53 16.90
CA LEU A 38 -14.71 -22.46 17.85
C LEU A 38 -14.83 -21.83 19.24
N LEU A 39 -13.78 -21.14 19.72
CA LEU A 39 -13.83 -20.47 21.02
C LEU A 39 -14.93 -19.43 21.07
N ALA A 40 -15.04 -18.60 20.03
CA ALA A 40 -16.12 -17.60 19.91
C ALA A 40 -17.50 -18.28 19.89
N LEU A 41 -17.68 -19.39 19.16
CA LEU A 41 -18.93 -20.15 19.15
C LEU A 41 -19.31 -20.64 20.55
N TYR A 42 -18.37 -21.27 21.26
CA TYR A 42 -18.64 -21.82 22.60
C TYR A 42 -18.92 -20.75 23.63
N CYS A 43 -18.19 -19.64 23.61
CA CYS A 43 -18.45 -18.52 24.50
C CYS A 43 -19.84 -17.91 24.24
N ALA A 44 -20.19 -17.69 22.97
CA ALA A 44 -21.51 -17.17 22.59
C ALA A 44 -22.66 -18.11 23.05
N LEU A 45 -22.48 -19.43 22.89
CA LEU A 45 -23.48 -20.43 23.36
C LEU A 45 -23.58 -20.45 24.89
N LEU A 46 -22.46 -20.37 25.62
CA LEU A 46 -22.45 -20.31 27.09
C LEU A 46 -23.15 -19.03 27.60
N LEU A 47 -22.93 -17.90 26.91
CA LEU A 47 -23.56 -16.63 27.23
C LEU A 47 -25.02 -16.55 26.73
N ARG A 48 -25.51 -17.58 26.06
CA ARG A 48 -26.85 -17.66 25.45
C ARG A 48 -27.17 -16.48 24.54
N LEU A 49 -26.19 -16.05 23.73
CA LEU A 49 -26.38 -14.97 22.78
C LEU A 49 -27.30 -15.46 21.64
N GLU A 50 -28.16 -14.56 21.15
CA GLU A 50 -29.19 -14.90 20.14
C GLU A 50 -28.59 -15.33 18.81
N HIS A 51 -27.47 -14.70 18.40
CA HIS A 51 -26.85 -14.95 17.12
C HIS A 51 -25.36 -15.29 17.25
N PRO A 52 -24.98 -16.50 17.71
CA PRO A 52 -23.57 -16.93 17.86
C PRO A 52 -22.74 -16.77 16.59
N SER A 53 -23.38 -16.80 15.43
CA SER A 53 -22.77 -16.58 14.12
C SER A 53 -22.00 -15.27 14.02
N TRP A 54 -22.45 -14.20 14.67
CA TRP A 54 -21.76 -12.91 14.64
C TRP A 54 -20.45 -12.90 15.44
N ALA A 55 -20.36 -13.71 16.49
CA ALA A 55 -19.12 -13.89 17.23
C ALA A 55 -18.08 -14.62 16.35
N VAL A 56 -18.47 -15.73 15.73
CA VAL A 56 -17.59 -16.48 14.79
C VAL A 56 -17.18 -15.61 13.61
N LEU A 57 -18.12 -14.87 13.05
CA LEU A 57 -17.88 -13.91 11.98
C LEU A 57 -16.84 -12.84 12.40
N THR A 58 -16.99 -12.32 13.60
CA THR A 58 -16.06 -11.36 14.16
C THR A 58 -14.66 -11.98 14.29
N ALA A 59 -14.56 -13.22 14.79
CA ALA A 59 -13.29 -13.94 14.89
C ALA A 59 -12.62 -14.07 13.52
N LEU A 60 -13.37 -14.45 12.48
CA LEU A 60 -12.88 -14.56 11.11
C LEU A 60 -12.32 -13.22 10.58
N VAL A 61 -13.07 -12.15 10.73
CA VAL A 61 -12.67 -10.81 10.25
C VAL A 61 -11.47 -10.26 11.03
N MET A 62 -11.41 -10.52 12.33
CA MET A 62 -10.27 -10.12 13.16
C MET A 62 -8.98 -10.79 12.73
N MET A 63 -9.04 -12.08 12.47
CA MET A 63 -7.91 -12.89 12.02
C MET A 63 -7.44 -12.58 10.59
N GLY A 64 -8.08 -11.68 9.84
CA GLY A 64 -7.55 -11.12 8.58
C GLY A 64 -6.25 -10.33 8.74
N SER A 65 -5.85 -9.97 9.97
CA SER A 65 -4.54 -9.44 10.31
C SER A 65 -3.68 -10.52 10.94
N HIS A 66 -2.37 -10.53 10.64
CA HIS A 66 -1.49 -11.63 11.06
C HIS A 66 -0.67 -11.34 12.31
N TYR A 67 -0.63 -10.08 12.76
CA TYR A 67 0.21 -9.59 13.87
C TYR A 67 -0.64 -9.21 15.06
N VAL A 68 -0.14 -9.52 16.27
CA VAL A 68 -0.83 -9.27 17.54
C VAL A 68 -1.25 -7.80 17.67
N GLY A 69 -0.36 -6.85 17.40
CA GLY A 69 -0.66 -5.42 17.55
C GLY A 69 -1.70 -4.93 16.56
N ALA A 70 -1.69 -5.42 15.32
CA ALA A 70 -2.70 -5.07 14.34
C ALA A 70 -4.09 -5.59 14.73
N ILE A 71 -4.16 -6.81 15.27
CA ILE A 71 -5.41 -7.41 15.77
C ILE A 71 -5.93 -6.65 16.97
N THR A 72 -5.07 -6.26 17.92
CA THR A 72 -5.45 -5.53 19.13
C THR A 72 -6.13 -4.20 18.79
N VAL A 73 -5.49 -3.38 17.92
CA VAL A 73 -6.08 -2.10 17.51
C VAL A 73 -7.38 -2.30 16.74
N LYS A 74 -7.41 -3.29 15.84
CA LYS A 74 -8.62 -3.63 15.08
C LYS A 74 -9.75 -4.06 16.02
N ALA A 75 -9.45 -4.82 17.08
CA ALA A 75 -10.42 -5.23 18.11
C ALA A 75 -11.00 -4.02 18.84
N ILE A 76 -10.14 -3.12 19.31
CA ILE A 76 -10.59 -1.89 20.00
C ILE A 76 -11.50 -1.06 19.08
N MET A 77 -11.08 -0.81 17.83
CA MET A 77 -11.87 -0.04 16.86
C MET A 77 -13.20 -0.74 16.52
N ARG A 78 -13.20 -2.08 16.49
CA ARG A 78 -14.39 -2.86 16.25
C ARG A 78 -15.39 -2.73 17.41
N VAL A 79 -14.93 -2.87 18.63
CA VAL A 79 -15.78 -2.74 19.82
C VAL A 79 -16.36 -1.31 19.93
N LEU A 80 -15.50 -0.29 19.83
CA LEU A 80 -15.93 1.12 19.90
C LEU A 80 -16.94 1.48 18.80
N GLY A 81 -16.65 1.05 17.57
CA GLY A 81 -17.55 1.28 16.44
C GLY A 81 -18.90 0.58 16.60
N THR A 82 -18.89 -0.64 17.15
CA THR A 82 -20.13 -1.40 17.41
C THR A 82 -20.97 -0.75 18.52
N ILE A 83 -20.34 -0.36 19.63
CA ILE A 83 -21.04 0.36 20.73
C ILE A 83 -21.65 1.64 20.17
N GLY A 84 -20.87 2.46 19.46
CA GLY A 84 -21.37 3.70 18.86
C GLY A 84 -22.54 3.46 17.88
N GLY A 85 -22.44 2.42 17.06
CA GLY A 85 -23.48 2.04 16.10
C GLY A 85 -24.72 1.48 16.78
N ALA A 86 -24.58 0.69 17.83
CA ALA A 86 -25.71 0.15 18.61
C ALA A 86 -26.50 1.28 19.30
N LEU A 87 -25.79 2.19 19.99
CA LEU A 87 -26.41 3.36 20.62
C LEU A 87 -27.15 4.24 19.60
N MET A 88 -26.54 4.47 18.44
CA MET A 88 -27.16 5.25 17.37
C MET A 88 -28.39 4.55 16.78
N GLY A 89 -28.34 3.22 16.60
CA GLY A 89 -29.47 2.43 16.12
C GLY A 89 -30.63 2.41 17.13
N ILE A 90 -30.33 2.22 18.43
CA ILE A 90 -31.31 2.26 19.51
C ILE A 90 -31.97 3.64 19.56
N TRP A 91 -31.19 4.72 19.52
CA TRP A 91 -31.75 6.08 19.50
C TRP A 91 -32.65 6.34 18.30
N LEU A 92 -32.22 5.96 17.10
CA LEU A 92 -33.01 6.14 15.86
C LEU A 92 -34.35 5.40 15.90
N VAL A 93 -34.34 4.16 16.36
CA VAL A 93 -35.56 3.33 16.42
C VAL A 93 -36.43 3.76 17.58
N GLY A 94 -35.84 3.95 18.78
CA GLY A 94 -36.59 4.32 19.98
C GLY A 94 -37.38 5.62 19.82
N ASP A 95 -36.74 6.65 19.24
CA ASP A 95 -37.38 7.98 19.18
C ASP A 95 -38.15 8.22 17.86
N TYR A 96 -37.71 7.63 16.73
CA TYR A 96 -38.21 8.07 15.42
C TYR A 96 -38.87 6.98 14.54
N VAL A 97 -38.85 5.70 14.94
CA VAL A 97 -39.41 4.61 14.08
C VAL A 97 -40.88 4.81 13.72
N SER A 98 -41.66 5.43 14.63
CA SER A 98 -43.08 5.74 14.42
C SER A 98 -43.32 6.93 13.45
N THR A 99 -42.28 7.71 13.15
CA THR A 99 -42.34 8.89 12.28
C THR A 99 -41.38 8.75 11.08
N PRO A 100 -41.78 8.04 10.02
CA PRO A 100 -40.94 7.75 8.86
C PRO A 100 -40.33 8.99 8.20
N ALA A 101 -41.04 10.13 8.26
CA ALA A 101 -40.59 11.39 7.71
C ALA A 101 -39.34 11.96 8.42
N ILE A 102 -39.07 11.59 9.67
CA ILE A 102 -37.88 11.97 10.43
C ILE A 102 -36.88 10.80 10.43
N PHE A 103 -37.37 9.58 10.62
CA PHE A 103 -36.54 8.39 10.69
C PHE A 103 -35.66 8.19 9.43
N LEU A 104 -36.26 8.20 8.24
CA LEU A 104 -35.56 7.91 6.99
C LEU A 104 -34.46 8.93 6.65
N PRO A 105 -34.70 10.27 6.74
CA PRO A 105 -33.64 11.24 6.50
C PRO A 105 -32.50 11.17 7.54
N THR A 106 -32.83 10.96 8.82
CA THR A 106 -31.82 10.89 9.89
C THR A 106 -31.00 9.59 9.75
N PHE A 107 -31.65 8.48 9.48
CA PHE A 107 -30.99 7.21 9.18
C PHE A 107 -30.08 7.33 7.96
N PHE A 108 -30.58 7.92 6.85
CA PHE A 108 -29.79 8.20 5.66
C PHE A 108 -28.52 9.00 6.00
N LEU A 109 -28.66 10.08 6.78
CA LEU A 109 -27.53 10.94 7.16
C LEU A 109 -26.49 10.17 7.97
N VAL A 110 -26.91 9.39 8.98
CA VAL A 110 -26.00 8.62 9.83
C VAL A 110 -25.18 7.61 9.03
N VAL A 111 -25.84 6.77 8.22
CA VAL A 111 -25.13 5.72 7.46
C VAL A 111 -24.32 6.31 6.30
N THR A 112 -24.72 7.47 5.76
CA THR A 112 -23.92 8.24 4.77
C THR A 112 -22.67 8.79 5.38
N LEU A 113 -22.75 9.44 6.55
CA LEU A 113 -21.58 9.98 7.27
C LEU A 113 -20.61 8.86 7.68
N ALA A 114 -21.14 7.72 8.14
CA ALA A 114 -20.33 6.55 8.46
C ALA A 114 -19.56 6.04 7.23
N GLY A 115 -20.22 5.91 6.09
CA GLY A 115 -19.59 5.50 4.83
C GLY A 115 -18.57 6.51 4.31
N TYR A 116 -18.87 7.81 4.43
CA TYR A 116 -17.93 8.89 4.07
C TYR A 116 -16.65 8.85 4.93
N LYS A 117 -16.80 8.78 6.25
CA LYS A 117 -15.67 8.75 7.20
C LYS A 117 -14.82 7.49 7.06
N PHE A 118 -15.43 6.37 6.70
CA PHE A 118 -14.71 5.15 6.39
C PHE A 118 -13.69 5.33 5.28
N GLY A 119 -13.98 6.12 4.26
CA GLY A 119 -13.07 6.37 3.15
C GLY A 119 -11.95 7.39 3.41
N GLN A 120 -12.12 8.29 4.36
CA GLN A 120 -11.23 9.45 4.53
C GLN A 120 -9.79 9.13 4.97
N PHE A 121 -9.54 7.99 5.62
CA PHE A 121 -8.26 7.71 6.26
C PHE A 121 -7.74 6.31 5.95
N PRO A 122 -7.39 6.01 4.69
CA PRO A 122 -7.04 4.65 4.27
C PRO A 122 -5.80 4.07 4.99
N ALA A 123 -4.94 4.92 5.55
CA ALA A 123 -3.71 4.50 6.22
C ALA A 123 -3.86 4.19 7.72
N SER A 124 -5.03 4.45 8.33
CA SER A 124 -5.27 4.21 9.76
C SER A 124 -6.35 3.15 9.99
N GLN A 125 -6.43 2.60 11.22
CA GLN A 125 -7.50 1.67 11.61
C GLN A 125 -8.78 2.41 12.07
N VAL A 126 -8.73 3.73 12.23
CA VAL A 126 -9.87 4.55 12.68
C VAL A 126 -11.07 4.48 11.71
N PRO A 127 -10.89 4.52 10.38
CA PRO A 127 -12.00 4.35 9.44
C PRO A 127 -12.80 3.07 9.65
N TYR A 128 -12.15 2.01 10.08
CA TYR A 128 -12.82 0.76 10.36
C TYR A 128 -13.88 0.88 11.48
N ALA A 129 -13.63 1.74 12.49
CA ALA A 129 -14.63 2.03 13.51
C ALA A 129 -15.87 2.73 12.91
N TYR A 130 -15.69 3.70 12.01
CA TYR A 130 -16.82 4.35 11.32
C TYR A 130 -17.62 3.39 10.45
N PHE A 131 -16.93 2.48 9.75
CA PHE A 131 -17.61 1.41 9.02
C PHE A 131 -18.52 0.59 9.95
N LEU A 132 -18.03 0.24 11.13
CA LEU A 132 -18.80 -0.53 12.11
C LEU A 132 -19.93 0.28 12.75
N VAL A 133 -19.75 1.59 12.96
CA VAL A 133 -20.86 2.47 13.35
C VAL A 133 -21.99 2.34 12.33
N GLY A 134 -21.71 2.50 11.03
CA GLY A 134 -22.71 2.37 9.98
C GLY A 134 -23.35 0.97 9.91
N LEU A 135 -22.53 -0.07 9.94
CA LEU A 135 -22.96 -1.47 9.85
C LEU A 135 -23.86 -1.86 11.03
N THR A 136 -23.48 -1.48 12.25
CA THR A 136 -24.23 -1.83 13.46
C THR A 136 -25.49 -0.99 13.56
N THR A 137 -25.45 0.32 13.27
CA THR A 137 -26.66 1.15 13.18
C THR A 137 -27.65 0.56 12.20
N LEU A 138 -27.19 0.16 11.03
CA LEU A 138 -28.00 -0.49 10.00
C LEU A 138 -28.61 -1.81 10.50
N SER A 139 -27.80 -2.66 11.13
CA SER A 139 -28.28 -3.94 11.68
C SER A 139 -29.35 -3.73 12.74
N VAL A 140 -29.08 -2.88 13.75
CA VAL A 140 -30.03 -2.58 14.84
C VAL A 140 -31.31 -1.94 14.30
N ALA A 141 -31.18 -0.99 13.36
CA ALA A 141 -32.32 -0.34 12.74
C ALA A 141 -33.20 -1.35 11.94
N THR A 142 -32.55 -2.27 11.20
CA THR A 142 -33.30 -3.27 10.39
C THR A 142 -34.16 -4.18 11.26
N TYR A 143 -33.61 -4.72 12.33
CA TYR A 143 -34.36 -5.54 13.28
C TYR A 143 -35.35 -4.71 14.07
N GLY A 144 -34.94 -3.52 14.56
CA GLY A 144 -35.81 -2.66 15.37
C GLY A 144 -36.99 -2.04 14.59
N VAL A 145 -36.90 -1.91 13.27
CA VAL A 145 -38.06 -1.49 12.44
C VAL A 145 -39.14 -2.59 12.40
N THR A 146 -38.77 -3.87 12.52
CA THR A 146 -39.71 -4.98 12.60
C THR A 146 -40.23 -5.18 14.04
N ASP A 147 -39.36 -5.02 15.01
CA ASP A 147 -39.68 -5.17 16.44
C ASP A 147 -39.07 -4.03 17.27
N PRO A 148 -39.75 -2.88 17.36
CA PRO A 148 -39.23 -1.72 18.10
C PRO A 148 -39.12 -1.93 19.61
N ALA A 149 -39.93 -2.83 20.18
CA ALA A 149 -39.93 -3.07 21.63
C ALA A 149 -38.60 -3.69 22.11
N ASP A 150 -37.99 -4.53 21.28
CA ASP A 150 -36.77 -5.28 21.61
C ASP A 150 -35.50 -4.62 21.11
N VAL A 151 -35.56 -3.38 20.62
CA VAL A 151 -34.39 -2.68 20.04
C VAL A 151 -33.21 -2.59 20.98
N TRP A 152 -33.47 -2.42 22.28
CA TRP A 152 -32.40 -2.40 23.30
C TRP A 152 -31.70 -3.75 23.39
N GLN A 153 -32.47 -4.83 23.47
CA GLN A 153 -31.95 -6.20 23.53
C GLN A 153 -31.12 -6.53 22.28
N ILE A 154 -31.63 -6.16 21.11
CA ILE A 154 -30.94 -6.33 19.81
C ILE A 154 -29.58 -5.62 19.82
N GLY A 155 -29.52 -4.36 20.26
CA GLY A 155 -28.28 -3.58 20.32
C GLY A 155 -27.29 -4.14 21.33
N LEU A 156 -27.75 -4.59 22.49
CA LEU A 156 -26.94 -5.20 23.54
C LEU A 156 -26.34 -6.54 23.05
N ASN A 157 -27.19 -7.43 22.54
CA ASN A 157 -26.76 -8.74 22.01
C ASN A 157 -25.73 -8.56 20.89
N ARG A 158 -25.96 -7.62 19.97
CA ARG A 158 -25.01 -7.32 18.89
C ARG A 158 -23.65 -6.87 19.43
N THR A 159 -23.64 -6.06 20.49
CA THR A 159 -22.40 -5.60 21.12
C THR A 159 -21.65 -6.76 21.79
N LEU A 160 -22.37 -7.63 22.52
CA LEU A 160 -21.78 -8.78 23.21
C LEU A 160 -21.23 -9.82 22.23
N GLU A 161 -21.96 -10.12 21.14
CA GLU A 161 -21.52 -11.04 20.07
C GLU A 161 -20.19 -10.58 19.44
N ILE A 162 -20.08 -9.29 19.17
CA ILE A 162 -18.87 -8.73 18.57
C ILE A 162 -17.72 -8.66 19.58
N LEU A 163 -17.99 -8.33 20.82
CA LEU A 163 -17.00 -8.34 21.90
C LEU A 163 -16.44 -9.75 22.11
N ASP A 164 -17.29 -10.77 22.16
CA ASP A 164 -16.90 -12.17 22.28
C ASP A 164 -15.97 -12.60 21.15
N GLY A 165 -16.37 -12.39 19.90
CA GLY A 165 -15.52 -12.75 18.76
C GLY A 165 -14.18 -12.00 18.72
N ALA A 166 -14.16 -10.74 19.14
CA ALA A 166 -12.94 -9.94 19.24
C ALA A 166 -12.01 -10.46 20.35
N MET A 167 -12.55 -10.78 21.51
CA MET A 167 -11.79 -11.32 22.65
C MET A 167 -11.27 -12.72 22.36
N SER A 168 -12.08 -13.60 21.78
CA SER A 168 -11.69 -14.95 21.36
C SER A 168 -10.53 -14.92 20.36
N SER A 169 -10.58 -14.02 19.37
CA SER A 169 -9.49 -13.84 18.40
C SER A 169 -8.22 -13.32 19.05
N LEU A 170 -8.34 -12.34 19.95
CA LEU A 170 -7.20 -11.77 20.65
C LEU A 170 -6.54 -12.82 21.53
N LEU A 171 -7.32 -13.60 22.28
CA LEU A 171 -6.84 -14.66 23.16
C LEU A 171 -6.07 -15.73 22.36
N VAL A 172 -6.66 -16.25 21.30
CA VAL A 172 -5.99 -17.27 20.46
C VAL A 172 -4.75 -16.70 19.81
N THR A 173 -4.77 -15.45 19.31
CA THR A 173 -3.62 -14.84 18.64
C THR A 173 -2.45 -14.62 19.59
N THR A 174 -2.72 -14.28 20.86
CA THR A 174 -1.69 -14.01 21.87
C THR A 174 -1.14 -15.30 22.49
N LEU A 175 -1.95 -16.35 22.63
CA LEU A 175 -1.55 -17.59 23.30
C LEU A 175 -1.00 -18.65 22.32
N VAL A 176 -1.54 -18.74 21.09
CA VAL A 176 -1.19 -19.77 20.13
C VAL A 176 -0.23 -19.17 19.10
N TRP A 177 1.05 -19.55 19.12
CA TRP A 177 2.10 -19.08 18.21
C TRP A 177 2.03 -17.57 17.91
N PRO A 178 2.20 -16.68 18.91
CA PRO A 178 2.11 -15.24 18.69
C PRO A 178 3.12 -14.78 17.62
N ARG A 179 2.70 -13.83 16.79
CA ARG A 179 3.58 -13.17 15.79
C ARG A 179 3.60 -11.69 16.07
N TYR A 180 4.80 -11.16 16.20
CA TYR A 180 5.02 -9.75 16.46
C TYR A 180 5.62 -9.09 15.23
N ALA A 181 5.01 -8.01 14.77
CA ALA A 181 5.47 -7.26 13.60
C ALA A 181 6.87 -6.68 13.81
N ARG A 182 7.25 -6.38 15.05
CA ARG A 182 8.59 -5.89 15.42
C ARG A 182 9.70 -6.91 15.09
N GLU A 183 9.45 -8.20 15.29
CA GLU A 183 10.41 -9.27 14.99
C GLU A 183 10.55 -9.48 13.49
N GLU A 184 9.41 -9.51 12.81
CA GLU A 184 9.33 -9.61 11.35
C GLU A 184 9.95 -8.38 10.67
N PHE A 185 9.82 -7.17 11.26
CA PHE A 185 10.45 -5.95 10.75
C PHE A 185 11.98 -6.08 10.73
N ALA A 186 12.58 -6.59 11.80
CA ALA A 186 14.02 -6.79 11.86
C ALA A 186 14.51 -7.82 10.83
N GLU A 187 13.78 -8.92 10.65
CA GLU A 187 14.11 -9.95 9.65
C GLU A 187 13.92 -9.43 8.22
N SER A 188 12.78 -8.79 7.95
CA SER A 188 12.47 -8.19 6.65
C SER A 188 13.43 -7.05 6.32
N GLY A 189 13.90 -6.27 7.32
CA GLY A 189 14.91 -5.24 7.16
C GLY A 189 16.25 -5.81 6.69
N ARG A 190 16.71 -6.89 7.32
CA ARG A 190 17.92 -7.60 6.88
C ARG A 190 17.77 -8.18 5.47
N ALA A 191 16.60 -8.74 5.16
CA ALA A 191 16.31 -9.25 3.83
C ALA A 191 16.31 -8.12 2.78
N ALA A 192 15.77 -6.96 3.12
CA ALA A 192 15.80 -5.78 2.24
C ALA A 192 17.24 -5.27 2.03
N LEU A 193 18.07 -5.24 3.07
CA LEU A 193 19.50 -4.88 2.94
C LEU A 193 20.26 -5.86 2.03
N ARG A 194 20.00 -7.17 2.11
CA ARG A 194 20.60 -8.14 1.18
C ARG A 194 20.18 -7.91 -0.27
N THR A 195 18.89 -7.62 -0.49
CA THR A 195 18.42 -7.28 -1.84
C THR A 195 19.02 -5.97 -2.31
N ALA A 196 19.14 -4.95 -1.44
CA ALA A 196 19.81 -3.69 -1.73
C ALA A 196 21.30 -3.91 -2.09
N SER A 197 22.03 -4.75 -1.35
CA SER A 197 23.42 -5.11 -1.65
C SER A 197 23.56 -5.66 -3.07
N HIS A 198 22.71 -6.62 -3.44
CA HIS A 198 22.73 -7.22 -4.77
C HIS A 198 22.43 -6.19 -5.87
N LEU A 199 21.43 -5.34 -5.63
CA LEU A 199 21.02 -4.27 -6.53
C LEU A 199 22.15 -3.23 -6.71
N VAL A 200 22.74 -2.74 -5.62
CA VAL A 200 23.83 -1.76 -5.64
C VAL A 200 25.06 -2.34 -6.35
N SER A 201 25.41 -3.60 -6.08
CA SER A 201 26.51 -4.30 -6.75
C SER A 201 26.31 -4.34 -8.28
N MET A 202 25.13 -4.75 -8.74
CA MET A 202 24.81 -4.81 -10.18
C MET A 202 24.89 -3.45 -10.86
N HIS A 203 24.32 -2.41 -10.26
CA HIS A 203 24.33 -1.07 -10.86
C HIS A 203 25.71 -0.42 -10.81
N THR A 204 26.49 -0.66 -9.75
CA THR A 204 27.88 -0.19 -9.65
C THR A 204 28.78 -0.90 -10.68
N GLU A 205 28.60 -2.20 -10.87
CA GLU A 205 29.32 -2.96 -11.89
C GLU A 205 28.98 -2.47 -13.32
N ALA A 206 27.67 -2.24 -13.59
CA ALA A 206 27.23 -1.68 -14.89
C ALA A 206 27.85 -0.30 -15.15
N TYR A 207 27.94 0.57 -14.12
CA TYR A 207 28.57 1.87 -14.21
C TYR A 207 30.07 1.75 -14.51
N ILE A 208 30.82 0.86 -13.84
CA ILE A 208 32.25 0.65 -14.03
C ILE A 208 32.56 0.11 -15.44
N ILE A 209 31.71 -0.78 -15.96
CA ILE A 209 31.89 -1.40 -17.30
C ILE A 209 31.40 -0.47 -18.43
N GLY A 210 30.65 0.59 -18.11
CA GLY A 210 30.07 1.50 -19.11
C GLY A 210 28.93 0.88 -19.92
N ARG A 211 28.21 -0.11 -19.37
CA ARG A 211 27.08 -0.76 -20.03
C ARG A 211 25.74 -0.09 -19.64
N THR A 212 24.98 0.33 -20.66
CA THR A 212 23.60 0.84 -20.46
C THR A 212 22.53 -0.24 -20.39
N ASN A 213 22.79 -1.43 -20.90
CA ASN A 213 21.85 -2.53 -20.83
C ASN A 213 22.00 -3.25 -19.49
N VAL A 214 21.30 -2.73 -18.48
CA VAL A 214 21.07 -3.47 -17.25
C VAL A 214 20.27 -4.73 -17.60
N PRO A 215 20.68 -5.93 -17.15
CA PRO A 215 19.98 -7.17 -17.50
C PRO A 215 18.49 -7.09 -17.11
N VAL A 216 17.62 -7.76 -17.88
CA VAL A 216 16.16 -7.89 -17.55
C VAL A 216 15.94 -8.35 -16.11
N GLN A 217 16.90 -9.07 -15.55
CA GLN A 217 16.91 -9.47 -14.13
C GLN A 217 16.94 -8.30 -13.16
N ALA A 218 17.55 -7.17 -13.50
CA ALA A 218 17.57 -6.00 -12.62
C ALA A 218 16.19 -5.37 -12.45
N GLU A 219 15.39 -5.29 -13.52
CA GLU A 219 14.01 -4.77 -13.39
C GLU A 219 13.16 -5.63 -12.43
N GLN A 220 13.40 -6.94 -12.40
CA GLN A 220 12.73 -7.82 -11.44
C GLN A 220 13.20 -7.59 -10.00
N ILE A 221 14.51 -7.36 -9.81
CA ILE A 221 15.09 -7.06 -8.48
C ILE A 221 14.60 -5.69 -8.00
N ASP A 222 14.51 -4.70 -8.88
CA ASP A 222 13.97 -3.37 -8.57
C ASP A 222 12.51 -3.46 -8.09
N GLN A 223 11.69 -4.27 -8.76
CA GLN A 223 10.30 -4.50 -8.36
C GLN A 223 10.20 -5.27 -7.03
N ASP A 224 11.05 -6.27 -6.80
CA ASP A 224 11.10 -7.01 -5.54
C ASP A 224 11.51 -6.10 -4.39
N PHE A 225 12.52 -5.25 -4.59
CA PHE A 225 12.97 -4.31 -3.57
C PHE A 225 11.89 -3.27 -3.20
N ALA A 226 11.22 -2.68 -4.19
CA ALA A 226 10.09 -1.77 -3.96
C ALA A 226 8.95 -2.46 -3.20
N GLY A 227 8.66 -3.72 -3.52
CA GLY A 227 7.72 -4.55 -2.77
C GLY A 227 8.13 -4.75 -1.31
N ARG A 228 9.40 -5.02 -1.03
CA ARG A 228 9.97 -5.17 0.33
C ARG A 228 9.88 -3.88 1.14
N LEU A 229 10.14 -2.72 0.54
CA LEU A 229 9.97 -1.42 1.20
C LEU A 229 8.52 -1.19 1.64
N SER A 230 7.55 -1.56 0.79
CA SER A 230 6.12 -1.48 1.13
C SER A 230 5.77 -2.40 2.31
N VAL A 231 6.29 -3.64 2.32
CA VAL A 231 6.10 -4.58 3.44
C VAL A 231 6.70 -4.02 4.73
N LEU A 232 7.92 -3.49 4.69
CA LEU A 232 8.58 -2.89 5.86
C LEU A 232 7.79 -1.72 6.42
N LYS A 233 7.23 -0.86 5.57
CA LYS A 233 6.37 0.26 5.99
C LYS A 233 5.13 -0.22 6.74
N ASN A 234 4.49 -1.28 6.25
CA ASN A 234 3.32 -1.89 6.90
C ASN A 234 3.69 -2.54 8.24
N LEU A 235 4.83 -3.23 8.30
CA LEU A 235 5.35 -3.83 9.53
C LEU A 235 5.71 -2.77 10.57
N LEU A 236 6.28 -1.65 10.16
CA LEU A 236 6.59 -0.53 11.03
C LEU A 236 5.33 0.03 11.69
N GLN A 237 4.28 0.23 10.93
CA GLN A 237 3.00 0.72 11.43
C GLN A 237 2.33 -0.29 12.39
N ALA A 238 2.44 -1.58 12.12
CA ALA A 238 1.92 -2.63 12.99
C ALA A 238 2.75 -2.75 14.28
N GLY A 239 4.08 -2.77 14.17
CA GLY A 239 5.01 -2.90 15.31
C GLY A 239 4.96 -1.72 16.27
N ALA A 240 4.73 -0.51 15.77
CA ALA A 240 4.54 0.68 16.59
C ALA A 240 3.36 0.56 17.58
N ARG A 241 2.41 -0.32 17.29
CA ARG A 241 1.22 -0.58 18.11
C ARG A 241 1.40 -1.78 19.07
N GLU A 242 2.49 -2.52 18.93
CA GLU A 242 2.76 -3.72 19.75
C GLU A 242 3.59 -3.43 20.99
N SER A 243 4.42 -2.39 20.94
CA SER A 243 5.40 -2.11 22.00
C SER A 243 5.64 -0.62 22.13
N THR A 244 5.55 -0.13 23.35
CA THR A 244 5.92 1.25 23.68
C THR A 244 7.39 1.54 23.38
N VAL A 245 8.27 0.53 23.55
CA VAL A 245 9.68 0.63 23.21
C VAL A 245 9.86 0.76 21.69
N PHE A 246 9.14 -0.02 20.90
CA PHE A 246 9.22 0.09 19.44
C PHE A 246 8.64 1.42 18.95
N SER A 247 7.53 1.90 19.55
CA SER A 247 6.94 3.19 19.21
C SER A 247 7.83 4.38 19.58
N ALA A 248 8.57 4.30 20.67
CA ALA A 248 9.54 5.33 21.07
C ALA A 248 10.69 5.51 20.04
N HIS A 249 10.99 4.47 19.25
CA HIS A 249 12.04 4.49 18.23
C HIS A 249 11.49 4.59 16.79
N LEU A 250 10.23 4.97 16.64
CA LEU A 250 9.56 5.07 15.34
C LEU A 250 10.29 6.01 14.37
N SER A 251 10.86 7.11 14.89
CA SER A 251 11.67 8.05 14.11
C SER A 251 12.92 7.38 13.54
N THR A 252 13.61 6.56 14.33
CA THR A 252 14.81 5.81 13.93
C THR A 252 14.48 4.78 12.84
N TYR A 253 13.40 4.04 13.02
CA TYR A 253 12.95 3.07 11.99
C TYR A 253 12.45 3.73 10.72
N ASN A 254 11.80 4.90 10.82
CA ASN A 254 11.45 5.70 9.65
C ASN A 254 12.71 6.22 8.93
N ALA A 255 13.72 6.70 9.67
CA ALA A 255 14.99 7.10 9.09
C ALA A 255 15.67 5.94 8.35
N PHE A 256 15.66 4.74 8.92
CA PHE A 256 16.14 3.52 8.25
C PHE A 256 15.41 3.25 6.92
N LEU A 257 14.08 3.37 6.88
CA LEU A 257 13.31 3.22 5.63
C LEU A 257 13.64 4.29 4.60
N VAL A 258 13.87 5.53 5.04
CA VAL A 258 14.30 6.64 4.17
C VAL A 258 15.68 6.33 3.58
N SER A 259 16.63 5.92 4.41
CA SER A 259 17.99 5.55 3.94
C SER A 259 17.96 4.38 2.96
N LEU A 260 17.15 3.33 3.20
CA LEU A 260 16.94 2.25 2.23
C LEU A 260 16.37 2.75 0.90
N THR A 261 15.43 3.69 0.96
CA THR A 261 14.83 4.28 -0.24
C THR A 261 15.85 5.11 -1.02
N ASN A 262 16.69 5.85 -0.33
CA ASN A 262 17.76 6.66 -0.94
C ASN A 262 18.87 5.77 -1.54
N LEU A 263 19.23 4.66 -0.89
CA LEU A 263 20.13 3.66 -1.47
C LEU A 263 19.60 3.13 -2.82
N PHE A 264 18.31 2.79 -2.85
CA PHE A 264 17.67 2.34 -4.08
C PHE A 264 17.74 3.38 -5.21
N ARG A 265 17.44 4.64 -4.87
CA ARG A 265 17.51 5.74 -5.84
C ARG A 265 18.94 5.96 -6.34
N ALA A 266 19.92 6.00 -5.44
CA ALA A 266 21.32 6.19 -5.79
C ALA A 266 21.84 5.06 -6.70
N ALA A 267 21.43 3.81 -6.45
CA ALA A 267 21.79 2.68 -7.31
C ALA A 267 21.18 2.82 -8.72
N LEU A 268 19.89 3.19 -8.83
CA LEU A 268 19.26 3.44 -10.13
C LEU A 268 19.91 4.60 -10.88
N ASP A 269 20.32 5.65 -10.18
CA ASP A 269 21.01 6.80 -10.79
C ASP A 269 22.35 6.39 -11.40
N LEU A 270 23.13 5.53 -10.74
CA LEU A 270 24.41 5.06 -11.29
C LEU A 270 24.27 4.43 -12.68
N SER A 271 23.27 3.60 -12.90
CA SER A 271 23.07 2.91 -14.19
C SER A 271 22.58 3.79 -15.33
N ARG A 272 22.15 5.02 -15.03
CA ARG A 272 21.70 6.00 -16.05
C ARG A 272 22.88 6.71 -16.71
N HIS A 273 24.04 6.72 -16.07
CA HIS A 273 25.18 7.51 -16.50
C HIS A 273 26.18 6.66 -17.28
N GLN A 274 26.43 7.04 -18.51
CA GLN A 274 27.52 6.51 -19.32
C GLN A 274 28.70 7.47 -19.25
N VAL A 275 29.76 7.00 -18.68
CA VAL A 275 31.02 7.74 -18.65
C VAL A 275 31.98 7.12 -19.66
N GLU A 276 32.67 7.97 -20.42
CA GLU A 276 33.64 7.54 -21.37
C GLU A 276 34.78 6.72 -20.72
N PRO A 277 35.18 5.57 -21.30
CA PRO A 277 36.22 4.72 -20.72
C PRO A 277 37.57 5.43 -20.47
N SER A 278 37.87 6.48 -21.22
CA SER A 278 39.07 7.30 -21.09
C SER A 278 39.15 8.02 -19.73
N ILE A 279 38.00 8.44 -19.17
CA ILE A 279 37.91 9.07 -17.86
C ILE A 279 37.84 8.03 -16.75
N LEU A 280 36.98 7.01 -16.94
CA LEU A 280 36.84 5.92 -15.95
C LEU A 280 38.16 5.19 -15.74
N GLY A 281 38.96 4.96 -16.80
CA GLY A 281 40.24 4.29 -16.71
C GLY A 281 41.25 5.00 -15.80
N ARG A 282 41.13 6.33 -15.62
CA ARG A 282 42.02 7.11 -14.73
C ARG A 282 41.73 6.96 -13.24
N VAL A 283 40.51 6.54 -12.90
CA VAL A 283 40.00 6.37 -11.53
C VAL A 283 39.49 4.96 -11.28
N GLN A 284 39.77 4.03 -12.17
CA GLN A 284 39.19 2.67 -12.17
C GLN A 284 39.55 1.90 -10.91
N HIS A 285 40.78 1.99 -10.45
CA HIS A 285 41.26 1.30 -9.25
C HIS A 285 40.52 1.77 -8.01
N GLU A 286 40.35 3.08 -7.87
CA GLU A 286 39.70 3.69 -6.71
C GLU A 286 38.19 3.41 -6.71
N ILE A 287 37.53 3.47 -7.86
CA ILE A 287 36.09 3.09 -7.97
C ILE A 287 35.90 1.62 -7.63
N GLN A 288 36.77 0.72 -8.08
CA GLN A 288 36.70 -0.69 -7.73
C GLN A 288 36.93 -0.90 -6.20
N SER A 289 37.83 -0.14 -5.60
CA SER A 289 38.05 -0.16 -4.16
C SER A 289 36.83 0.32 -3.38
N VAL A 290 36.16 1.38 -3.85
CA VAL A 290 34.87 1.86 -3.29
C VAL A 290 33.78 0.81 -3.44
N ALA A 291 33.65 0.17 -4.61
CA ALA A 291 32.67 -0.90 -4.83
C ALA A 291 32.88 -2.09 -3.90
N ALA A 292 34.14 -2.51 -3.70
CA ALA A 292 34.48 -3.57 -2.75
C ALA A 292 34.16 -3.18 -1.31
N ALA A 293 34.46 -1.93 -0.92
CA ALA A 293 34.16 -1.42 0.42
C ALA A 293 32.63 -1.28 0.67
N ILE A 294 31.85 -0.91 -0.34
CA ILE A 294 30.37 -0.91 -0.27
C ILE A 294 29.86 -2.34 -0.03
N SER A 295 30.38 -3.34 -0.75
CA SER A 295 30.00 -4.74 -0.56
C SER A 295 30.34 -5.24 0.85
N GLU A 296 31.55 -4.94 1.34
CA GLU A 296 31.99 -5.26 2.70
C GLU A 296 31.07 -4.62 3.76
N GLU A 297 30.67 -3.37 3.55
CA GLU A 297 29.73 -2.68 4.44
C GLU A 297 28.36 -3.35 4.51
N PHE A 298 27.83 -3.76 3.36
CA PHE A 298 26.58 -4.53 3.33
C PHE A 298 26.70 -5.87 4.06
N ASP A 299 27.83 -6.56 3.94
CA ASP A 299 28.06 -7.81 4.66
C ASP A 299 28.09 -7.59 6.18
N ILE A 300 28.72 -6.51 6.63
CA ILE A 300 28.72 -6.10 8.04
C ILE A 300 27.28 -5.81 8.50
N LEU A 301 26.52 -5.00 7.76
CA LEU A 301 25.15 -4.58 8.12
C LEU A 301 24.14 -5.74 8.08
N THR A 302 24.35 -6.75 7.23
CA THR A 302 23.45 -7.92 7.11
C THR A 302 23.77 -9.05 8.07
N ALA A 303 24.93 -9.05 8.72
CA ALA A 303 25.30 -10.00 9.74
C ALA A 303 24.35 -9.92 10.94
N GLN A 304 24.24 -11.03 11.69
CA GLN A 304 23.39 -11.05 12.89
C GLN A 304 24.09 -10.33 14.04
N HIS A 305 23.76 -9.08 14.27
CA HIS A 305 24.20 -8.29 15.42
C HIS A 305 23.07 -8.12 16.45
N ARG A 306 23.44 -7.97 17.70
CA ARG A 306 22.49 -7.58 18.75
C ARG A 306 22.24 -6.05 18.66
N PRO A 307 21.02 -5.58 18.90
CA PRO A 307 20.75 -4.15 18.94
C PRO A 307 21.71 -3.43 19.90
N GLY A 308 22.36 -2.35 19.44
CA GLY A 308 23.32 -1.57 20.23
C GLY A 308 24.70 -2.21 20.38
N GLU A 309 25.05 -3.22 19.59
CA GLU A 309 26.40 -3.75 19.47
C GLU A 309 27.20 -2.89 18.48
N LYS A 310 28.47 -2.59 18.82
CA LYS A 310 29.34 -1.88 17.88
C LYS A 310 29.66 -2.79 16.70
N LEU A 311 29.42 -2.29 15.51
CA LEU A 311 29.72 -2.98 14.27
C LEU A 311 31.23 -3.00 14.00
N SER A 312 31.71 -3.99 13.24
CA SER A 312 33.10 -4.09 12.82
C SER A 312 33.56 -2.81 12.11
N PRO A 313 34.84 -2.40 12.19
CA PRO A 313 35.34 -1.26 11.45
C PRO A 313 35.09 -1.40 9.96
N SER A 314 34.75 -0.29 9.30
CA SER A 314 34.48 -0.24 7.86
C SER A 314 35.59 0.53 7.14
N ARG A 315 35.98 0.03 5.97
CA ARG A 315 36.93 0.72 5.07
C ARG A 315 36.23 1.68 4.12
N LEU A 316 34.91 1.79 4.17
CA LEU A 316 34.10 2.57 3.21
C LEU A 316 34.55 4.04 3.13
N ASN A 317 34.74 4.68 4.28
CA ASN A 317 35.13 6.09 4.31
C ASN A 317 36.60 6.31 3.84
N GLU A 318 37.51 5.38 4.13
CA GLU A 318 38.87 5.42 3.67
C GLU A 318 38.99 5.24 2.15
N ALA A 319 38.29 4.23 1.61
CA ALA A 319 38.22 3.98 0.17
C ALA A 319 37.62 5.17 -0.57
N PHE A 320 36.57 5.78 -0.01
CA PHE A 320 35.93 6.94 -0.62
C PHE A 320 36.80 8.18 -0.56
N ALA A 321 37.55 8.43 0.53
CA ALA A 321 38.50 9.53 0.64
C ALA A 321 39.62 9.41 -0.40
N ALA A 322 40.20 8.22 -0.60
CA ALA A 322 41.17 7.96 -1.65
C ALA A 322 40.61 8.23 -3.06
N PHE A 323 39.34 7.85 -3.29
CA PHE A 323 38.66 8.16 -4.54
C PHE A 323 38.44 9.67 -4.73
N GLU A 324 38.03 10.41 -3.69
CA GLU A 324 37.90 11.88 -3.73
C GLU A 324 39.25 12.56 -4.03
N GLU A 325 40.31 12.10 -3.43
CA GLU A 325 41.69 12.62 -3.68
C GLU A 325 42.10 12.40 -5.14
N LYS A 326 41.87 11.18 -5.68
CA LYS A 326 42.18 10.84 -7.06
C LYS A 326 41.36 11.66 -8.07
N VAL A 327 40.06 11.87 -7.79
CA VAL A 327 39.21 12.74 -8.63
C VAL A 327 39.72 14.17 -8.62
N ASN A 328 40.18 14.68 -7.46
CA ASN A 328 40.81 16.01 -7.38
C ASN A 328 42.13 16.08 -8.20
N GLU A 329 42.96 15.06 -8.16
CA GLU A 329 44.18 14.98 -8.96
C GLU A 329 43.86 15.04 -10.47
N VAL A 330 42.91 14.20 -10.94
CA VAL A 330 42.46 14.16 -12.34
C VAL A 330 41.84 15.51 -12.76
N ARG A 331 41.15 16.18 -11.84
CA ARG A 331 40.61 17.52 -12.08
C ARG A 331 41.70 18.56 -12.29
N CYS A 332 42.76 18.53 -11.48
CA CYS A 332 43.92 19.43 -11.61
C CYS A 332 44.66 19.24 -12.93
N GLN A 333 44.59 18.05 -13.53
CA GLN A 333 45.18 17.75 -14.84
C GLN A 333 44.32 18.27 -16.02
N GLU A 334 43.29 19.05 -15.76
CA GLU A 334 42.36 19.65 -16.75
C GLU A 334 41.63 18.64 -17.67
N VAL A 335 41.59 17.36 -17.29
CA VAL A 335 40.98 16.28 -18.07
C VAL A 335 39.48 16.56 -18.34
N PHE A 336 38.78 17.06 -17.34
CA PHE A 336 37.35 17.41 -17.45
C PHE A 336 37.09 18.67 -18.28
N ILE A 337 38.10 19.52 -18.51
CA ILE A 337 37.96 20.68 -19.40
C ILE A 337 38.08 20.23 -20.87
N ALA A 338 38.90 19.23 -21.15
CA ALA A 338 39.09 18.67 -22.50
C ALA A 338 37.95 17.69 -22.91
N ALA A 339 37.30 17.08 -21.95
CA ALA A 339 36.24 16.08 -22.20
C ALA A 339 34.90 16.72 -22.68
N PRO A 340 34.05 15.99 -23.40
CA PRO A 340 32.70 16.44 -23.71
C PRO A 340 31.90 16.77 -22.44
N LEU A 341 31.01 17.77 -22.51
CA LEU A 341 30.20 18.20 -21.37
C LEU A 341 29.33 17.08 -20.83
N ASP A 342 28.70 16.29 -21.71
CA ASP A 342 27.84 15.16 -21.32
C ASP A 342 28.61 14.11 -20.52
N THR A 343 29.83 13.78 -20.92
CA THR A 343 30.69 12.83 -20.20
C THR A 343 31.10 13.39 -18.83
N THR A 344 31.44 14.69 -18.79
CA THR A 344 31.80 15.35 -17.54
C THR A 344 30.60 15.39 -16.57
N ARG A 345 29.42 15.73 -17.07
CA ARG A 345 28.16 15.71 -16.31
C ARG A 345 27.85 14.30 -15.76
N ALA A 346 27.89 13.29 -16.65
CA ALA A 346 27.65 11.89 -16.27
C ALA A 346 28.62 11.40 -15.19
N PHE A 347 29.91 11.78 -15.28
CA PHE A 347 30.91 11.42 -14.27
C PHE A 347 30.58 12.03 -12.89
N TYR A 348 30.32 13.34 -12.84
CA TYR A 348 30.03 14.01 -11.56
C TYR A 348 28.67 13.58 -10.97
N ALA A 349 27.67 13.28 -11.80
CA ALA A 349 26.42 12.72 -11.33
C ALA A 349 26.60 11.30 -10.77
N GLY A 350 27.39 10.44 -11.44
CA GLY A 350 27.77 9.13 -10.91
C GLY A 350 28.58 9.22 -9.61
N PHE A 351 29.50 10.18 -9.52
CA PHE A 351 30.23 10.47 -8.29
C PHE A 351 29.30 10.89 -7.15
N ALA A 352 28.31 11.77 -7.42
CA ALA A 352 27.31 12.18 -6.45
C ALA A 352 26.44 11.01 -5.98
N ALA A 353 26.09 10.09 -6.88
CA ALA A 353 25.35 8.88 -6.55
C ALA A 353 26.16 7.93 -5.65
N LEU A 354 27.45 7.70 -5.95
CA LEU A 354 28.36 6.92 -5.09
C LEU A 354 28.53 7.56 -3.69
N ARG A 355 28.64 8.88 -3.65
CA ARG A 355 28.69 9.64 -2.39
C ARG A 355 27.40 9.45 -1.57
N LEU A 356 26.25 9.52 -2.22
CA LEU A 356 24.97 9.28 -1.57
C LEU A 356 24.87 7.84 -1.02
N LEU A 357 25.36 6.84 -1.77
CA LEU A 357 25.43 5.46 -1.30
C LEU A 357 26.28 5.34 -0.03
N ARG A 358 27.48 5.97 -0.01
CA ARG A 358 28.33 6.01 1.19
C ARG A 358 27.60 6.65 2.37
N ASP A 359 27.01 7.82 2.17
CA ASP A 359 26.36 8.58 3.24
C ASP A 359 25.17 7.82 3.83
N GLU A 360 24.35 7.17 2.98
CA GLU A 360 23.22 6.40 3.45
C GLU A 360 23.63 5.08 4.12
N LEU A 361 24.71 4.43 3.69
CA LEU A 361 25.26 3.27 4.40
C LEU A 361 25.78 3.67 5.78
N ASN A 362 26.48 4.82 5.89
CA ASN A 362 26.92 5.36 7.18
C ASN A 362 25.73 5.73 8.08
N ASN A 363 24.63 6.26 7.52
CA ASN A 363 23.41 6.52 8.25
C ASN A 363 22.80 5.22 8.78
N ILE A 364 22.68 4.18 7.96
CA ILE A 364 22.17 2.87 8.38
C ILE A 364 23.04 2.27 9.48
N ARG A 365 24.36 2.38 9.36
CA ARG A 365 25.31 1.97 10.40
C ARG A 365 25.04 2.70 11.71
N SER A 366 25.00 4.03 11.69
CA SER A 366 24.76 4.85 12.88
C SER A 366 23.40 4.57 13.53
N LEU A 367 22.36 4.36 12.72
CA LEU A 367 21.04 3.97 13.19
C LEU A 367 21.06 2.57 13.84
N SER A 368 21.82 1.62 13.28
CA SER A 368 21.95 0.27 13.81
C SER A 368 22.73 0.23 15.13
N GLU A 369 23.81 1.02 15.25
CA GLU A 369 24.61 1.16 16.48
C GLU A 369 23.88 1.99 17.55
N GLY A 370 23.09 2.98 17.14
CA GLY A 370 22.34 3.89 18.00
C GLY A 370 20.99 3.38 18.47
N LEU A 371 20.57 2.17 18.07
CA LEU A 371 19.36 1.53 18.60
C LEU A 371 19.54 1.30 20.11
N PRO A 372 18.80 2.01 20.99
CA PRO A 372 19.09 1.98 22.40
C PRO A 372 18.82 0.58 22.97
N ARG A 373 19.69 0.20 23.88
CA ARG A 373 19.40 -0.86 24.84
C ARG A 373 18.11 -0.49 25.57
N LEU A 374 17.14 -1.40 25.59
CA LEU A 374 15.88 -1.29 26.28
C LEU A 374 15.98 -0.42 27.54
N GLY A 375 15.40 0.78 27.57
CA GLY A 375 15.28 1.58 28.77
C GLY A 375 15.32 3.12 28.69
N GLN A 376 15.60 3.74 27.55
CA GLN A 376 15.56 5.22 27.48
C GLN A 376 14.36 5.72 26.68
N PRO A 377 13.44 6.50 27.28
CA PRO A 377 12.32 7.10 26.56
C PRO A 377 12.80 8.31 25.74
N LEU A 378 12.49 8.30 24.45
CA LEU A 378 12.59 9.47 23.58
C LEU A 378 11.33 10.34 23.68
N PRO A 379 11.43 11.66 23.44
CA PRO A 379 10.27 12.54 23.50
C PRO A 379 9.24 12.15 22.43
N GLU A 380 7.99 12.00 22.86
CA GLU A 380 6.87 11.67 21.98
C GLU A 380 6.63 12.78 20.95
N PRO A 381 6.51 12.45 19.65
CA PRO A 381 6.02 13.43 18.68
C PRO A 381 4.56 13.78 19.00
N LYS A 382 4.30 15.05 19.23
CA LYS A 382 2.93 15.54 19.48
C LYS A 382 2.05 15.25 18.27
N PRO A 383 0.89 14.61 18.43
CA PRO A 383 -0.02 14.38 17.32
C PRO A 383 -0.55 15.72 16.82
N HIS A 384 -0.26 16.06 15.58
CA HIS A 384 -0.88 17.19 14.89
C HIS A 384 -2.32 16.81 14.51
N TRP A 385 -3.28 17.27 15.29
CA TRP A 385 -4.70 17.15 15.00
C TRP A 385 -5.07 18.25 14.00
N ASN A 386 -5.13 17.94 12.71
CA ASN A 386 -5.71 18.84 11.74
C ASN A 386 -7.24 18.72 11.79
N PHE A 387 -7.90 19.65 12.45
CA PHE A 387 -9.35 19.65 12.67
C PHE A 387 -10.19 20.04 11.43
N LEU A 388 -9.58 20.50 10.35
CA LEU A 388 -10.32 20.84 9.12
C LEU A 388 -10.10 19.72 8.09
N PRO A 389 -11.05 18.79 7.96
CA PRO A 389 -10.98 17.77 6.93
C PRO A 389 -11.22 18.44 5.58
N THR A 390 -10.28 18.28 4.65
CA THR A 390 -10.56 18.54 3.24
C THR A 390 -11.67 17.61 2.80
N ILE A 391 -12.79 18.18 2.31
CA ILE A 391 -13.92 17.38 1.82
C ILE A 391 -13.48 16.69 0.53
N ASP A 392 -13.31 15.37 0.60
CA ASP A 392 -13.04 14.56 -0.58
C ASP A 392 -14.38 14.11 -1.18
N TRP A 393 -14.73 14.74 -2.32
CA TRP A 393 -15.99 14.48 -3.01
C TRP A 393 -16.16 13.03 -3.46
N PHE A 394 -15.07 12.35 -3.74
CA PHE A 394 -15.08 10.93 -4.08
C PHE A 394 -15.70 10.08 -2.95
N TRP A 395 -15.30 10.31 -1.71
CA TRP A 395 -15.83 9.58 -0.55
C TRP A 395 -17.22 10.03 -0.14
N VAL A 396 -17.57 11.30 -0.35
CA VAL A 396 -18.95 11.80 -0.16
C VAL A 396 -19.93 11.02 -1.05
N GLN A 397 -19.58 10.86 -2.32
CA GLN A 397 -20.41 10.08 -3.25
C GLN A 397 -20.54 8.60 -2.82
N ALA A 398 -19.47 7.98 -2.28
CA ALA A 398 -19.55 6.61 -1.77
C ALA A 398 -20.49 6.51 -0.56
N GLY A 399 -20.39 7.46 0.37
CA GLY A 399 -21.31 7.55 1.51
C GLY A 399 -22.76 7.71 1.10
N ILE A 400 -23.05 8.64 0.16
CA ILE A 400 -24.41 8.87 -0.35
C ILE A 400 -24.98 7.60 -1.01
N LYS A 401 -24.20 6.90 -1.82
CA LYS A 401 -24.63 5.62 -2.42
C LYS A 401 -24.99 4.59 -1.36
N GLY A 402 -24.13 4.47 -0.35
CA GLY A 402 -24.39 3.57 0.78
C GLY A 402 -25.69 3.94 1.50
N GLY A 403 -25.84 5.21 1.86
CA GLY A 403 -27.05 5.70 2.51
C GLY A 403 -28.32 5.45 1.70
N LEU A 404 -28.27 5.71 0.40
CA LEU A 404 -29.40 5.49 -0.50
C LEU A 404 -29.76 4.00 -0.62
N SER A 405 -28.76 3.13 -0.76
CA SER A 405 -28.95 1.67 -0.80
C SER A 405 -29.58 1.16 0.50
N ALA A 406 -29.18 1.71 1.65
CA ALA A 406 -29.73 1.37 2.94
C ALA A 406 -31.20 1.81 3.07
N VAL A 407 -31.52 3.04 2.69
CA VAL A 407 -32.92 3.56 2.74
C VAL A 407 -33.83 2.79 1.79
N ILE A 408 -33.40 2.55 0.54
CA ILE A 408 -34.17 1.74 -0.42
C ILE A 408 -34.48 0.35 0.18
N SER A 409 -33.48 -0.26 0.82
CA SER A 409 -33.64 -1.57 1.45
C SER A 409 -34.65 -1.53 2.59
N ILE A 410 -34.59 -0.54 3.49
CA ILE A 410 -35.57 -0.41 4.61
C ILE A 410 -37.00 -0.18 4.08
N VAL A 411 -37.15 0.67 3.07
CA VAL A 411 -38.47 0.90 2.43
C VAL A 411 -38.99 -0.38 1.78
N LEU A 412 -38.14 -1.13 1.08
CA LEU A 412 -38.48 -2.40 0.46
C LEU A 412 -38.96 -3.43 1.50
N LEU A 413 -38.28 -3.49 2.67
CA LEU A 413 -38.71 -4.39 3.76
C LEU A 413 -40.11 -4.11 4.25
N LYS A 414 -40.51 -2.84 4.37
CA LYS A 414 -41.84 -2.45 4.87
C LYS A 414 -42.93 -2.64 3.82
N TRP A 415 -42.61 -2.50 2.52
CA TRP A 415 -43.63 -2.55 1.47
C TRP A 415 -43.92 -3.96 0.94
N ILE A 416 -42.87 -4.78 0.79
CA ILE A 416 -42.97 -6.07 0.06
C ILE A 416 -42.73 -7.26 0.97
N ASN A 417 -42.15 -7.04 2.17
CA ASN A 417 -41.72 -8.10 3.11
C ASN A 417 -40.95 -9.24 2.39
N PRO A 418 -39.81 -8.92 1.74
CA PRO A 418 -39.05 -9.87 0.95
C PRO A 418 -38.41 -10.95 1.84
N PRO A 419 -38.01 -12.11 1.25
CA PRO A 419 -37.28 -13.14 1.98
C PRO A 419 -35.93 -12.63 2.48
N GLY A 420 -35.51 -13.06 3.67
CA GLY A 420 -34.24 -12.70 4.27
C GLY A 420 -34.05 -11.21 4.63
N PRO A 421 -35.03 -10.61 5.32
CA PRO A 421 -35.12 -9.16 5.51
C PRO A 421 -33.83 -8.56 6.12
N ALA A 422 -33.20 -9.24 7.07
CA ALA A 422 -32.03 -8.76 7.75
C ALA A 422 -30.77 -8.65 6.86
N SER A 423 -30.67 -9.50 5.83
CA SER A 423 -29.50 -9.60 4.95
C SER A 423 -29.50 -8.53 3.86
N ILE A 424 -30.69 -8.02 3.45
CA ILE A 424 -30.82 -7.08 2.33
C ILE A 424 -30.10 -5.75 2.58
N PRO A 425 -30.42 -4.98 3.65
CA PRO A 425 -29.81 -3.68 3.88
C PRO A 425 -28.32 -3.79 4.16
N LEU A 426 -27.91 -4.84 4.89
CA LEU A 426 -26.55 -5.11 5.26
C LEU A 426 -25.67 -5.31 4.03
N MET A 427 -26.13 -6.12 3.07
CA MET A 427 -25.41 -6.39 1.83
C MET A 427 -25.42 -5.17 0.92
N ALA A 428 -26.58 -4.52 0.76
CA ALA A 428 -26.74 -3.35 -0.10
C ALA A 428 -25.83 -2.19 0.32
N TRP A 429 -25.80 -1.85 1.61
CA TRP A 429 -24.96 -0.79 2.14
C TRP A 429 -23.47 -1.14 2.06
N THR A 430 -23.10 -2.34 2.52
CA THR A 430 -21.70 -2.80 2.52
C THR A 430 -21.09 -2.75 1.14
N LEU A 431 -21.75 -3.32 0.12
CA LEU A 431 -21.23 -3.31 -1.24
C LEU A 431 -21.19 -1.91 -1.85
N SER A 432 -22.15 -1.05 -1.53
CA SER A 432 -22.16 0.32 -2.04
C SER A 432 -21.04 1.16 -1.46
N VAL A 433 -20.69 0.99 -0.18
CA VAL A 433 -19.59 1.69 0.48
C VAL A 433 -18.24 1.11 0.07
N PHE A 434 -18.10 -0.22 0.00
CA PHE A 434 -16.88 -0.89 -0.42
C PHE A 434 -16.64 -0.86 -1.93
N GLY A 435 -17.63 -0.58 -2.75
CA GLY A 435 -17.50 -0.64 -4.21
C GLY A 435 -16.35 0.22 -4.75
N ARG A 436 -16.10 1.38 -4.17
CA ARG A 436 -15.00 2.29 -4.58
C ARG A 436 -13.61 1.90 -4.08
N PRO A 437 -13.40 1.61 -2.77
CA PRO A 437 -12.13 1.05 -2.30
C PRO A 437 -11.77 -0.25 -3.00
N PHE A 438 -12.77 -1.07 -3.33
CA PHE A 438 -12.60 -2.34 -4.01
C PHE A 438 -12.09 -2.17 -5.45
N VAL A 439 -12.56 -1.16 -6.18
CA VAL A 439 -12.04 -0.82 -7.51
C VAL A 439 -10.58 -0.36 -7.42
N ARG A 440 -10.20 0.47 -6.44
CA ARG A 440 -8.80 0.87 -6.20
C ARG A 440 -7.91 -0.28 -5.71
N ALA A 441 -8.45 -1.19 -4.90
CA ALA A 441 -7.71 -2.32 -4.33
C ALA A 441 -7.58 -3.55 -5.25
N GLY A 442 -8.08 -3.49 -6.46
CA GLY A 442 -7.98 -4.61 -7.39
C GLY A 442 -9.30 -5.23 -7.82
N GLY A 443 -10.41 -4.67 -7.38
CA GLY A 443 -11.76 -5.04 -7.83
C GLY A 443 -12.03 -4.50 -9.24
N THR A 444 -12.57 -5.33 -10.08
CA THR A 444 -12.80 -5.03 -11.51
C THR A 444 -13.99 -4.11 -11.72
N GLY A 445 -13.82 -3.07 -12.55
CA GLY A 445 -14.91 -2.19 -12.96
C GLY A 445 -15.99 -2.88 -13.83
N ASP A 446 -17.10 -2.25 -13.91
CA ASP A 446 -18.40 -2.47 -14.55
C ASP A 446 -18.78 -3.85 -15.13
N LEU A 447 -18.14 -4.35 -16.18
CA LEU A 447 -18.53 -5.63 -16.78
C LEU A 447 -18.13 -6.82 -15.91
N ARG A 448 -16.98 -6.70 -15.22
CA ARG A 448 -16.51 -7.73 -14.28
C ARG A 448 -17.22 -7.64 -12.92
N SER A 449 -17.64 -6.45 -12.48
CA SER A 449 -18.48 -6.39 -11.27
C SER A 449 -19.82 -7.09 -11.50
N PHE A 450 -20.37 -7.04 -12.72
CA PHE A 450 -21.52 -7.84 -13.09
C PHE A 450 -21.20 -9.35 -13.17
N GLN A 451 -20.10 -9.72 -13.81
CA GLN A 451 -19.64 -11.12 -13.84
C GLN A 451 -19.28 -11.64 -12.45
N ASN A 452 -18.62 -10.83 -11.62
CA ASN A 452 -18.30 -11.18 -10.25
C ASN A 452 -19.56 -11.25 -9.38
N ALA A 453 -20.52 -10.35 -9.57
CA ALA A 453 -21.82 -10.43 -8.89
C ALA A 453 -22.61 -11.69 -9.33
N PHE A 454 -22.59 -12.02 -10.63
CA PHE A 454 -23.19 -13.24 -11.14
C PHE A 454 -22.50 -14.50 -10.59
N LEU A 455 -21.16 -14.56 -10.60
CA LEU A 455 -20.38 -15.66 -10.03
C LEU A 455 -20.60 -15.77 -8.52
N ALA A 456 -20.68 -14.63 -7.82
CA ALA A 456 -21.00 -14.60 -6.39
C ALA A 456 -22.41 -15.13 -6.11
N THR A 457 -23.37 -14.72 -6.93
CA THR A 457 -24.74 -15.23 -6.84
C THR A 457 -24.77 -16.74 -7.06
N LEU A 458 -24.07 -17.23 -8.09
CA LEU A 458 -23.98 -18.66 -8.36
C LEU A 458 -23.30 -19.42 -7.20
N ALA A 459 -22.21 -18.85 -6.65
CA ALA A 459 -21.53 -19.43 -5.48
C ALA A 459 -22.42 -19.44 -4.24
N LEU A 460 -23.17 -18.37 -3.99
CA LEU A 460 -24.14 -18.30 -2.90
C LEU A 460 -25.24 -19.36 -3.05
N VAL A 461 -25.81 -19.52 -4.24
CA VAL A 461 -26.78 -20.56 -4.53
C VAL A 461 -26.20 -21.96 -4.31
N ALA A 462 -24.98 -22.22 -4.79
CA ALA A 462 -24.30 -23.49 -4.56
C ALA A 462 -24.03 -23.75 -3.07
N CYS A 463 -23.61 -22.73 -2.32
CA CYS A 463 -23.42 -22.83 -0.86
C CYS A 463 -24.74 -23.08 -0.14
N ALA A 464 -25.83 -22.40 -0.52
CA ALA A 464 -27.14 -22.65 0.06
C ALA A 464 -27.60 -24.09 -0.18
N ALA A 465 -27.47 -24.58 -1.41
CA ALA A 465 -27.81 -25.97 -1.74
C ALA A 465 -26.99 -26.98 -0.94
N LEU A 466 -25.67 -26.75 -0.82
CA LEU A 466 -24.77 -27.58 -0.03
C LEU A 466 -25.16 -27.59 1.45
N LEU A 467 -25.49 -26.44 2.03
CA LEU A 467 -25.94 -26.32 3.41
C LEU A 467 -27.26 -27.08 3.65
N ILE A 468 -28.21 -26.93 2.77
CA ILE A 468 -29.50 -27.65 2.86
C ILE A 468 -29.29 -29.17 2.83
N LEU A 469 -28.41 -29.64 1.92
CA LEU A 469 -28.08 -31.06 1.81
C LEU A 469 -27.32 -31.60 3.01
N THR A 470 -26.48 -30.78 3.64
CA THR A 470 -25.65 -31.19 4.77
C THR A 470 -26.31 -30.97 6.14
N THR A 471 -27.33 -30.13 6.25
CA THR A 471 -28.04 -29.84 7.51
C THR A 471 -28.42 -31.07 8.31
N PRO A 472 -29.01 -32.16 7.73
CA PRO A 472 -29.33 -33.36 8.49
C PRO A 472 -28.13 -34.04 9.14
N PHE A 473 -26.96 -33.95 8.51
CA PHE A 473 -25.73 -34.55 9.02
C PHE A 473 -25.01 -33.66 10.07
N LEU A 474 -25.36 -32.37 10.14
CA LEU A 474 -24.78 -31.39 11.06
C LEU A 474 -25.58 -31.25 12.36
N ALA A 475 -26.64 -32.05 12.56
CA ALA A 475 -27.38 -32.08 13.80
C ALA A 475 -26.56 -32.61 15.00
N ASP A 476 -25.43 -33.28 14.74
CA ASP A 476 -24.46 -33.69 15.76
C ASP A 476 -23.47 -32.57 16.04
N TYR A 477 -23.30 -32.21 17.31
CA TYR A 477 -22.33 -31.19 17.75
C TYR A 477 -20.91 -31.47 17.29
N LEU A 478 -20.46 -32.71 17.33
CA LEU A 478 -19.10 -33.10 16.93
C LEU A 478 -18.88 -32.83 15.44
N VAL A 479 -19.84 -33.27 14.61
CA VAL A 479 -19.75 -33.10 13.15
C VAL A 479 -19.81 -31.65 12.77
N MET A 480 -20.70 -30.87 13.39
CA MET A 480 -20.79 -29.41 13.17
C MET A 480 -19.49 -28.69 13.53
N ASN A 481 -18.91 -28.99 14.69
CA ASN A 481 -17.66 -28.37 15.13
C ASN A 481 -16.49 -28.73 14.23
N LEU A 482 -16.38 -29.97 13.79
CA LEU A 482 -15.35 -30.42 12.85
C LEU A 482 -15.52 -29.70 11.50
N ALA A 483 -16.75 -29.63 10.98
CA ALA A 483 -17.01 -28.94 9.73
C ALA A 483 -16.66 -27.46 9.82
N LEU A 484 -17.08 -26.76 10.89
CA LEU A 484 -16.73 -25.35 11.13
C LEU A 484 -15.23 -25.17 11.23
N PHE A 485 -14.54 -26.02 12.00
CA PHE A 485 -13.08 -25.94 12.12
C PHE A 485 -12.40 -26.11 10.76
N PHE A 486 -12.77 -27.11 9.97
CA PHE A 486 -12.16 -27.34 8.67
C PHE A 486 -12.46 -26.23 7.66
N ILE A 487 -13.66 -25.64 7.66
CA ILE A 487 -13.99 -24.48 6.81
C ILE A 487 -13.11 -23.28 7.20
N LEU A 488 -13.02 -22.95 8.48
CA LEU A 488 -12.18 -21.86 8.97
C LEU A 488 -10.69 -22.13 8.74
N PHE A 489 -10.24 -23.38 8.97
CA PHE A 489 -8.88 -23.79 8.68
C PHE A 489 -8.53 -23.62 7.19
N TRP A 490 -9.38 -24.12 6.30
CA TRP A 490 -9.19 -24.00 4.85
C TRP A 490 -9.10 -22.54 4.44
N PHE A 491 -9.98 -21.73 4.98
CA PHE A 491 -9.98 -20.29 4.73
C PHE A 491 -8.67 -19.63 5.21
N GLY A 492 -8.26 -19.85 6.44
CA GLY A 492 -7.01 -19.33 6.98
C GLY A 492 -5.78 -19.81 6.20
N PHE A 493 -5.77 -21.06 5.75
CA PHE A 493 -4.67 -21.65 4.97
C PHE A 493 -4.48 -20.93 3.61
N HIS A 494 -5.56 -20.52 2.96
CA HIS A 494 -5.51 -19.91 1.64
C HIS A 494 -5.34 -18.38 1.65
N THR A 495 -5.86 -17.67 2.66
CA THR A 495 -5.84 -16.20 2.71
C THR A 495 -4.45 -15.60 2.81
N ILE A 496 -3.48 -16.30 3.41
CA ILE A 496 -2.10 -15.81 3.55
C ILE A 496 -1.42 -15.55 2.20
N ARG A 497 -1.72 -16.34 1.15
CA ARG A 497 -1.05 -16.22 -0.15
C ARG A 497 -1.81 -15.44 -1.21
N ALA A 498 -3.09 -15.23 -1.02
CA ALA A 498 -3.94 -14.67 -2.05
C ALA A 498 -4.85 -13.57 -1.51
N PRO A 499 -4.32 -12.33 -1.34
CA PRO A 499 -5.13 -11.19 -0.91
C PRO A 499 -6.31 -10.87 -1.84
N GLY A 500 -6.27 -11.33 -3.10
CA GLY A 500 -7.41 -11.26 -4.04
C GLY A 500 -8.60 -12.15 -3.68
N LEU A 501 -8.43 -13.08 -2.73
CA LEU A 501 -9.53 -13.89 -2.18
C LEU A 501 -10.42 -13.13 -1.20
N THR A 502 -10.23 -11.83 -0.97
CA THR A 502 -11.04 -11.03 -0.03
C THR A 502 -12.54 -11.07 -0.37
N PHE A 503 -12.86 -11.15 -1.66
CA PHE A 503 -14.25 -11.31 -2.10
C PHE A 503 -14.80 -12.69 -1.75
N TRP A 504 -14.03 -13.75 -2.00
CA TRP A 504 -14.42 -15.11 -1.62
C TRP A 504 -14.43 -15.28 -0.10
N ALA A 505 -13.63 -14.48 0.61
CA ALA A 505 -13.68 -14.34 2.05
C ALA A 505 -15.05 -13.83 2.51
N LEU A 506 -15.56 -12.80 1.86
CA LEU A 506 -16.90 -12.26 2.16
C LEU A 506 -17.97 -13.31 1.91
N VAL A 507 -17.92 -14.05 0.79
CA VAL A 507 -18.86 -15.12 0.46
C VAL A 507 -18.79 -16.25 1.50
N ALA A 508 -17.59 -16.71 1.85
CA ALA A 508 -17.38 -17.73 2.89
C ALA A 508 -17.88 -17.23 4.25
N GLN A 509 -17.67 -15.98 4.57
CA GLN A 509 -18.14 -15.32 5.77
C GLN A 509 -19.67 -15.35 5.88
N LEU A 510 -20.37 -15.02 4.80
CA LEU A 510 -21.83 -15.06 4.75
C LEU A 510 -22.34 -16.50 4.86
N THR A 511 -21.65 -17.45 4.24
CA THR A 511 -21.95 -18.87 4.36
C THR A 511 -21.76 -19.35 5.80
N ILE A 512 -20.65 -18.98 6.47
CA ILE A 512 -20.37 -19.34 7.86
C ILE A 512 -21.41 -18.73 8.80
N SER A 513 -21.83 -17.49 8.59
CA SER A 513 -22.82 -16.84 9.44
C SER A 513 -24.17 -17.56 9.38
N THR A 514 -24.53 -18.08 8.20
CA THR A 514 -25.76 -18.88 8.03
C THR A 514 -25.58 -20.30 8.63
N PHE A 515 -24.38 -20.87 8.47
CA PHE A 515 -24.05 -22.20 8.96
C PHE A 515 -23.99 -22.30 10.49
N VAL A 516 -23.43 -21.31 11.16
CA VAL A 516 -23.31 -21.26 12.63
C VAL A 516 -24.65 -20.87 13.31
N GLY A 517 -25.62 -20.36 12.53
CA GLY A 517 -26.99 -20.26 13.00
C GLY A 517 -27.64 -21.61 13.29
N LEU A 518 -27.01 -22.72 12.90
CA LEU A 518 -27.42 -24.09 13.22
C LEU A 518 -27.19 -24.38 14.71
N ASN A 519 -28.21 -24.20 15.51
CA ASN A 519 -28.26 -24.75 16.84
C ASN A 519 -28.70 -26.21 16.69
N PRO A 520 -27.87 -27.23 17.12
CA PRO A 520 -28.27 -28.62 17.03
C PRO A 520 -29.60 -28.97 17.74
N GLN A 521 -29.94 -28.15 18.76
CA GLN A 521 -31.23 -28.27 19.45
C GLN A 521 -32.38 -27.62 18.69
N GLN A 522 -32.10 -26.71 17.78
CA GLN A 522 -33.07 -26.01 16.93
C GLN A 522 -32.45 -25.88 15.52
N PRO A 523 -32.54 -26.96 14.70
CA PRO A 523 -31.97 -26.91 13.36
C PRO A 523 -32.68 -25.81 12.56
N VAL A 524 -31.89 -24.97 11.91
CA VAL A 524 -32.40 -23.90 11.04
C VAL A 524 -33.21 -24.53 9.91
N ALA A 525 -34.45 -24.13 9.75
CA ALA A 525 -35.26 -24.61 8.66
C ALA A 525 -34.62 -24.26 7.31
N SER A 526 -34.69 -25.20 6.36
CA SER A 526 -34.17 -24.98 4.99
C SER A 526 -34.71 -23.70 4.36
N GLN A 527 -35.96 -23.34 4.69
CA GLN A 527 -36.62 -22.10 4.29
C GLN A 527 -35.80 -20.86 4.75
N THR A 528 -35.37 -20.81 6.00
CA THR A 528 -34.61 -19.67 6.55
C THR A 528 -33.26 -19.53 5.87
N ILE A 529 -32.63 -20.65 5.48
CA ILE A 529 -31.39 -20.65 4.70
C ILE A 529 -31.64 -20.03 3.32
N ILE A 530 -32.65 -20.50 2.61
CA ILE A 530 -33.05 -19.98 1.28
C ILE A 530 -33.36 -18.50 1.38
N ASP A 531 -34.16 -18.09 2.35
CA ASP A 531 -34.58 -16.69 2.53
C ASP A 531 -33.38 -15.79 2.80
N SER A 532 -32.41 -16.21 3.64
CA SER A 532 -31.20 -15.46 3.91
C SER A 532 -30.36 -15.26 2.65
N PHE A 533 -30.19 -16.30 1.82
CA PHE A 533 -29.43 -16.18 0.57
C PHE A 533 -30.15 -15.34 -0.48
N LEU A 534 -31.47 -15.43 -0.58
CA LEU A 534 -32.28 -14.57 -1.44
C LEU A 534 -32.16 -13.11 -1.01
N GLY A 535 -32.18 -12.85 0.30
CA GLY A 535 -31.95 -11.51 0.85
C GLY A 535 -30.57 -10.94 0.45
N LEU A 536 -29.54 -11.75 0.50
CA LEU A 536 -28.19 -11.33 0.05
C LEU A 536 -28.17 -10.99 -1.45
N ILE A 537 -28.84 -11.80 -2.29
CA ILE A 537 -28.93 -11.56 -3.74
C ILE A 537 -29.71 -10.27 -4.03
N ILE A 538 -30.83 -10.03 -3.34
CA ILE A 538 -31.61 -8.80 -3.47
C ILE A 538 -30.75 -7.59 -3.06
N GLY A 539 -30.02 -7.67 -1.93
CA GLY A 539 -29.12 -6.63 -1.47
C GLY A 539 -28.01 -6.32 -2.48
N MET A 540 -27.41 -7.35 -3.10
CA MET A 540 -26.46 -7.17 -4.21
C MET A 540 -27.10 -6.49 -5.42
N GLY A 541 -28.34 -6.84 -5.75
CA GLY A 541 -29.09 -6.20 -6.83
C GLY A 541 -29.27 -4.70 -6.57
N ILE A 542 -29.72 -4.32 -5.37
CA ILE A 542 -29.88 -2.91 -4.96
C ILE A 542 -28.54 -2.17 -5.08
N ALA A 543 -27.47 -2.71 -4.52
CA ALA A 543 -26.13 -2.11 -4.58
C ALA A 543 -25.66 -1.92 -6.04
N THR A 544 -25.91 -2.91 -6.90
CA THR A 544 -25.53 -2.86 -8.32
C THR A 544 -26.32 -1.78 -9.06
N VAL A 545 -27.63 -1.72 -8.86
CA VAL A 545 -28.49 -0.71 -9.48
C VAL A 545 -28.11 0.70 -9.03
N VAL A 546 -27.99 0.93 -7.72
CA VAL A 546 -27.58 2.23 -7.17
C VAL A 546 -26.17 2.59 -7.65
N GLY A 547 -25.25 1.63 -7.66
CA GLY A 547 -23.87 1.82 -8.12
C GLY A 547 -23.75 2.23 -9.59
N ARG A 548 -24.66 1.73 -10.45
CA ARG A 548 -24.69 2.04 -11.89
C ARG A 548 -25.46 3.31 -12.22
N LEU A 549 -26.59 3.55 -11.57
CA LEU A 549 -27.43 4.70 -11.87
C LEU A 549 -26.87 6.00 -11.28
N ILE A 550 -26.21 5.94 -10.12
CA ILE A 550 -25.76 7.12 -9.39
C ILE A 550 -24.25 7.20 -9.46
N TRP A 551 -23.71 8.17 -10.20
CA TRP A 551 -22.27 8.40 -10.37
C TRP A 551 -21.46 7.12 -10.59
N PRO A 552 -21.64 6.41 -11.71
CA PRO A 552 -20.91 5.17 -11.97
C PRO A 552 -19.40 5.38 -11.88
N VAL A 553 -18.70 4.50 -11.18
CA VAL A 553 -17.26 4.55 -11.04
C VAL A 553 -16.65 3.77 -12.19
N LEU A 554 -16.21 4.49 -13.20
CA LEU A 554 -15.51 3.91 -14.34
C LEU A 554 -13.99 3.88 -14.04
N PRO A 555 -13.30 2.73 -14.20
CA PRO A 555 -11.85 2.64 -14.01
C PRO A 555 -11.09 3.67 -14.85
N GLN A 556 -11.60 3.98 -16.04
CA GLN A 556 -11.04 4.99 -16.94
C GLN A 556 -11.06 6.40 -16.31
N ARG A 557 -12.17 6.77 -15.66
CA ARG A 557 -12.27 8.05 -14.95
C ARG A 557 -11.33 8.11 -13.77
N LEU A 558 -11.21 7.01 -13.01
CA LEU A 558 -10.24 6.92 -11.91
C LEU A 558 -8.81 7.08 -12.41
N LEU A 559 -8.45 6.37 -13.48
CA LEU A 559 -7.12 6.52 -14.08
C LEU A 559 -6.87 7.96 -14.53
N ARG A 560 -7.84 8.59 -15.20
CA ARG A 560 -7.74 9.99 -15.61
C ARG A 560 -7.53 10.93 -14.43
N ASP A 561 -8.31 10.76 -13.37
CA ASP A 561 -8.23 11.59 -12.18
C ASP A 561 -6.89 11.37 -11.45
N ASP A 562 -6.39 10.14 -11.39
CA ASP A 562 -5.08 9.82 -10.82
C ASP A 562 -3.94 10.46 -11.66
N LEU A 563 -3.99 10.36 -12.99
CA LEU A 563 -3.02 10.99 -13.88
C LEU A 563 -3.01 12.51 -13.74
N LEU A 564 -4.19 13.14 -13.72
CA LEU A 564 -4.33 14.59 -13.50
C LEU A 564 -3.86 14.97 -12.10
N GLY A 565 -4.15 14.15 -11.10
CA GLY A 565 -3.66 14.30 -9.73
C GLY A 565 -2.14 14.30 -9.66
N ILE A 566 -1.47 13.34 -10.32
CA ILE A 566 -0.01 13.27 -10.39
C ILE A 566 0.57 14.56 -11.00
N LEU A 567 0.06 14.98 -12.16
CA LEU A 567 0.56 16.18 -12.84
C LEU A 567 0.36 17.45 -12.02
N SER A 568 -0.80 17.59 -11.36
CA SER A 568 -1.07 18.76 -10.50
C SER A 568 -0.15 18.82 -9.28
N GLN A 569 0.16 17.67 -8.67
CA GLN A 569 1.07 17.59 -7.52
C GLN A 569 2.53 17.83 -7.94
N ILE A 570 2.96 17.36 -9.12
CA ILE A 570 4.28 17.67 -9.68
C ILE A 570 4.42 19.18 -9.89
N LYS A 571 3.40 19.83 -10.48
CA LYS A 571 3.39 21.26 -10.69
C LYS A 571 3.46 22.05 -9.38
N ALA A 572 2.67 21.66 -8.37
CA ALA A 572 2.72 22.25 -7.04
C ALA A 572 4.10 22.08 -6.36
N LEU A 573 4.74 20.93 -6.56
CA LEU A 573 6.08 20.65 -6.03
C LEU A 573 7.15 21.55 -6.67
N LEU A 574 7.09 21.75 -7.99
CA LEU A 574 7.99 22.68 -8.72
C LEU A 574 7.77 24.13 -8.28
N GLY A 575 6.53 24.57 -8.13
CA GLY A 575 6.15 25.90 -7.69
C GLY A 575 6.46 26.25 -6.24
N GLY A 576 6.99 25.30 -5.45
CA GLY A 576 7.46 25.56 -4.09
C GLY A 576 6.34 25.67 -3.03
N ASP A 577 5.24 24.94 -3.21
CA ASP A 577 4.12 24.92 -2.26
C ASP A 577 4.59 24.59 -0.83
N PRO A 578 4.12 25.33 0.20
CA PRO A 578 4.48 25.11 1.60
C PRO A 578 4.08 23.73 2.15
N HIS A 579 3.12 23.03 1.52
CA HIS A 579 2.65 21.70 1.93
C HIS A 579 3.47 20.55 1.32
N ARG A 580 4.76 20.73 1.14
CA ARG A 580 5.68 19.83 0.46
C ARG A 580 5.61 18.37 0.94
N GLU A 581 5.55 18.13 2.24
CA GLU A 581 5.46 16.77 2.81
C GLU A 581 4.18 16.04 2.38
N LYS A 582 3.05 16.75 2.37
CA LYS A 582 1.78 16.20 1.92
C LYS A 582 1.81 15.88 0.43
N ILE A 583 2.38 16.76 -0.37
CA ILE A 583 2.56 16.57 -1.82
C ILE A 583 3.42 15.34 -2.10
N GLN A 584 4.55 15.21 -1.41
CA GLN A 584 5.44 14.04 -1.55
C GLN A 584 4.75 12.73 -1.14
N THR A 585 3.94 12.75 -0.09
CA THR A 585 3.16 11.58 0.32
C THR A 585 2.15 11.16 -0.75
N LEU A 586 1.44 12.11 -1.36
CA LEU A 586 0.50 11.84 -2.44
C LEU A 586 1.22 11.31 -3.69
N LEU A 587 2.33 11.93 -4.08
CA LEU A 587 3.13 11.50 -5.22
C LEU A 587 3.75 10.10 -5.06
N ALA A 588 3.97 9.64 -3.83
CA ALA A 588 4.40 8.27 -3.56
C ALA A 588 3.28 7.23 -3.77
N ILE A 589 2.02 7.62 -3.63
CA ILE A 589 0.86 6.72 -3.66
C ILE A 589 0.19 6.69 -5.04
N LEU A 590 -0.08 7.86 -5.62
CA LEU A 590 -0.88 7.99 -6.85
C LEU A 590 -0.36 7.16 -8.04
N PRO A 591 0.95 7.12 -8.36
CA PRO A 591 1.44 6.31 -9.48
C PRO A 591 1.24 4.81 -9.27
N VAL A 592 1.34 4.35 -8.01
CA VAL A 592 1.12 2.93 -7.66
C VAL A 592 -0.35 2.57 -7.82
N GLU A 593 -1.26 3.45 -7.38
CA GLU A 593 -2.70 3.29 -7.57
C GLU A 593 -3.06 3.29 -9.06
N ALA A 594 -2.56 4.25 -9.83
CA ALA A 594 -2.76 4.32 -11.28
C ALA A 594 -2.29 3.04 -11.99
N LEU A 595 -1.13 2.49 -11.62
CA LEU A 595 -0.62 1.24 -12.19
C LEU A 595 -1.52 0.04 -11.85
N GLN A 596 -2.08 -0.02 -10.65
CA GLN A 596 -3.05 -1.04 -10.27
C GLN A 596 -4.33 -0.91 -11.10
N VAL A 597 -4.84 0.30 -11.28
CA VAL A 597 -6.03 0.55 -12.12
C VAL A 597 -5.77 0.10 -13.57
N VAL A 598 -4.61 0.44 -14.15
CA VAL A 598 -4.26 0.00 -15.52
C VAL A 598 -4.20 -1.52 -15.65
N ARG A 599 -3.65 -2.23 -14.66
CA ARG A 599 -3.63 -3.71 -14.66
C ARG A 599 -5.03 -4.32 -14.69
N GLN A 600 -6.02 -3.62 -14.15
CA GLN A 600 -7.42 -4.06 -14.07
C GLN A 600 -8.25 -3.66 -15.28
N ILE A 601 -7.86 -2.62 -16.02
CA ILE A 601 -8.52 -2.20 -17.25
C ILE A 601 -8.34 -3.31 -18.29
N ARG A 602 -9.26 -4.29 -18.28
CA ARG A 602 -9.51 -5.19 -19.42
C ARG A 602 -10.67 -4.60 -20.21
N MET A 603 -10.36 -3.68 -21.09
CA MET A 603 -11.37 -3.11 -21.96
C MET A 603 -11.73 -4.08 -23.08
N SER A 604 -13.00 -4.25 -23.33
CA SER A 604 -13.45 -4.76 -24.63
C SER A 604 -12.95 -3.77 -25.69
N GLY A 605 -11.90 -4.15 -26.41
CA GLY A 605 -11.29 -3.32 -27.45
C GLY A 605 -9.88 -2.77 -27.16
N CYS A 606 -9.33 -2.93 -25.95
CA CYS A 606 -7.94 -2.60 -25.67
C CYS A 606 -7.03 -3.76 -26.06
N SER A 607 -6.17 -3.53 -27.03
CA SER A 607 -5.15 -4.50 -27.42
C SER A 607 -4.11 -4.68 -26.30
N GLU A 608 -3.42 -5.81 -26.31
CA GLU A 608 -2.36 -6.07 -25.32
C GLU A 608 -1.23 -5.06 -25.41
N GLY A 609 -0.95 -4.56 -26.64
CA GLY A 609 0.03 -3.52 -26.89
C GLY A 609 -0.37 -2.15 -26.29
N GLU A 610 -1.64 -1.76 -26.42
CA GLU A 610 -2.14 -0.49 -25.85
C GLU A 610 -2.08 -0.50 -24.31
N ARG A 611 -2.39 -1.65 -23.68
CA ARG A 611 -2.27 -1.80 -22.24
C ARG A 611 -0.80 -1.71 -21.79
N ALA A 612 0.12 -2.30 -22.56
CA ALA A 612 1.55 -2.18 -22.30
C ALA A 612 2.01 -0.71 -22.39
N THR A 613 1.48 0.05 -23.36
CA THR A 613 1.78 1.48 -23.51
C THR A 613 1.20 2.32 -22.37
N LEU A 614 -0.02 2.02 -21.89
CA LEU A 614 -0.57 2.67 -20.68
C LEU A 614 0.27 2.38 -19.42
N GLN A 615 0.74 1.15 -19.28
CA GLN A 615 1.64 0.79 -18.18
C GLN A 615 2.98 1.53 -18.30
N ALA A 616 3.52 1.65 -19.52
CA ALA A 616 4.73 2.41 -19.79
C ALA A 616 4.55 3.89 -19.44
N LEU A 617 3.40 4.49 -19.80
CA LEU A 617 3.08 5.89 -19.46
C LEU A 617 3.04 6.11 -17.92
N VAL A 618 2.37 5.23 -17.18
CA VAL A 618 2.33 5.35 -15.72
C VAL A 618 3.72 5.18 -15.10
N ARG A 619 4.55 4.28 -15.63
CA ARG A 619 5.95 4.15 -15.20
C ARG A 619 6.79 5.39 -15.53
N ALA A 620 6.59 5.98 -16.71
CA ALA A 620 7.25 7.24 -17.08
C ALA A 620 6.84 8.38 -16.14
N LEU A 621 5.57 8.47 -15.78
CA LEU A 621 5.09 9.43 -14.77
C LEU A 621 5.69 9.16 -13.39
N GLN A 622 5.86 7.90 -13.00
CA GLN A 622 6.53 7.55 -11.75
C GLN A 622 8.02 7.97 -11.77
N ALA A 623 8.70 7.77 -12.89
CA ALA A 623 10.07 8.25 -13.09
C ALA A 623 10.11 9.80 -13.00
N LEU A 624 9.19 10.49 -13.66
CA LEU A 624 9.05 11.95 -13.59
C LEU A 624 8.85 12.45 -12.15
N VAL A 625 7.97 11.81 -11.37
CA VAL A 625 7.78 12.10 -9.94
C VAL A 625 9.09 11.99 -9.17
N THR A 626 9.85 10.93 -9.41
CA THR A 626 11.13 10.69 -8.74
C THR A 626 12.13 11.78 -9.09
N GLN A 627 12.31 12.09 -10.39
CA GLN A 627 13.26 13.10 -10.85
C GLN A 627 12.89 14.50 -10.35
N THR A 628 11.61 14.87 -10.42
CA THR A 628 11.15 16.17 -9.93
C THR A 628 11.35 16.31 -8.41
N THR A 629 11.11 15.24 -7.65
CA THR A 629 11.33 15.25 -6.20
C THR A 629 12.81 15.48 -5.87
N GLU A 630 13.73 14.79 -6.56
CA GLU A 630 15.17 14.97 -6.41
C GLU A 630 15.62 16.38 -6.84
N LEU A 631 15.12 16.86 -7.97
CA LEU A 631 15.40 18.21 -8.47
C LEU A 631 15.04 19.27 -7.42
N VAL A 632 13.83 19.22 -6.89
CA VAL A 632 13.36 20.21 -5.89
C VAL A 632 14.12 20.11 -4.58
N TYR A 633 14.59 18.92 -4.19
CA TYR A 633 15.45 18.76 -3.02
C TYR A 633 16.83 19.38 -3.24
N ARG A 634 17.43 19.19 -4.41
CA ARG A 634 18.82 19.60 -4.70
C ARG A 634 18.96 21.03 -5.19
N ARG A 635 17.91 21.67 -5.73
CA ARG A 635 17.98 23.06 -6.23
C ARG A 635 18.45 24.06 -5.18
N HIS A 636 18.22 23.79 -3.89
CA HIS A 636 18.70 24.62 -2.79
C HIS A 636 20.18 24.46 -2.48
N LEU A 637 20.83 23.42 -3.03
CA LEU A 637 22.23 23.13 -2.83
C LEU A 637 23.15 23.77 -3.89
N LEU A 638 22.59 24.55 -4.83
CA LEU A 638 23.34 25.23 -5.87
C LEU A 638 24.40 26.18 -5.25
N PRO A 639 25.69 26.02 -5.58
CA PRO A 639 26.74 26.88 -5.04
C PRO A 639 26.52 28.37 -5.43
N GLU A 640 26.75 29.28 -4.48
CA GLU A 640 26.56 30.72 -4.69
C GLU A 640 27.37 31.27 -5.87
N ILE A 641 28.54 30.69 -6.14
CA ILE A 641 29.40 31.12 -7.23
C ILE A 641 28.86 30.83 -8.62
N THR A 642 28.06 29.77 -8.78
CA THR A 642 27.42 29.38 -10.07
C THR A 642 25.98 29.86 -10.17
N ALA A 643 25.35 30.20 -9.05
CA ALA A 643 23.95 30.61 -8.99
C ALA A 643 23.62 31.82 -9.89
N PRO A 644 24.45 32.89 -10.01
CA PRO A 644 24.10 34.04 -10.87
C PRO A 644 24.02 33.67 -12.35
N ILE A 645 24.75 32.63 -12.78
CA ILE A 645 24.81 32.21 -14.20
C ILE A 645 23.73 31.19 -14.50
N LEU A 646 23.49 30.23 -13.59
CA LEU A 646 22.59 29.09 -13.84
C LEU A 646 21.13 29.35 -13.42
N ARG A 647 20.90 30.10 -12.35
CA ARG A 647 19.54 30.32 -11.84
C ARG A 647 18.58 30.89 -12.88
N PRO A 648 18.95 31.90 -13.70
CA PRO A 648 18.05 32.42 -14.73
C PRO A 648 17.71 31.38 -15.82
N GLN A 649 18.63 30.44 -16.10
CA GLN A 649 18.41 29.38 -17.07
C GLN A 649 17.48 28.28 -16.48
N PHE A 650 17.67 27.95 -15.21
CA PHE A 650 16.80 27.02 -14.51
C PHE A 650 15.37 27.55 -14.38
N GLU A 651 15.17 28.82 -14.04
CA GLU A 651 13.86 29.45 -13.95
C GLU A 651 13.12 29.42 -15.30
N ARG A 652 13.83 29.65 -16.42
CA ARG A 652 13.25 29.49 -17.76
C ARG A 652 12.84 28.06 -18.06
N LEU A 653 13.70 27.10 -17.73
CA LEU A 653 13.44 25.69 -17.96
C LEU A 653 12.27 25.19 -17.10
N GLU A 654 12.14 25.64 -15.85
CA GLU A 654 11.01 25.34 -14.98
C GLU A 654 9.69 25.85 -15.56
N ILE A 655 9.66 27.03 -16.17
CA ILE A 655 8.48 27.57 -16.87
C ILE A 655 8.11 26.66 -18.06
N GLU A 656 9.09 26.18 -18.83
CA GLU A 656 8.82 25.25 -19.93
C GLU A 656 8.35 23.88 -19.43
N PHE A 657 8.86 23.39 -18.30
CA PHE A 657 8.36 22.19 -17.64
C PHE A 657 6.88 22.34 -17.25
N GLU A 658 6.51 23.48 -16.65
CA GLU A 658 5.11 23.77 -16.30
C GLU A 658 4.21 23.81 -17.54
N GLN A 659 4.67 24.38 -18.64
CA GLN A 659 3.89 24.43 -19.90
C GLN A 659 3.65 23.01 -20.44
N ILE A 660 4.64 22.12 -20.41
CA ILE A 660 4.46 20.73 -20.85
C ILE A 660 3.50 19.99 -19.92
N LEU A 661 3.61 20.20 -18.60
CA LEU A 661 2.70 19.61 -17.63
C LEU A 661 1.25 20.07 -17.89
N ASP A 662 1.04 21.36 -18.22
CA ASP A 662 -0.28 21.89 -18.56
C ASP A 662 -0.82 21.29 -19.87
N VAL A 663 0.03 21.11 -20.90
CA VAL A 663 -0.34 20.45 -22.16
C VAL A 663 -0.69 18.97 -21.90
N LEU A 664 0.08 18.25 -21.08
CA LEU A 664 -0.23 16.90 -20.69
C LEU A 664 -1.54 16.80 -19.90
N ALA A 665 -1.76 17.71 -18.96
CA ALA A 665 -3.00 17.77 -18.20
C ALA A 665 -4.21 18.03 -19.11
N GLU A 666 -4.09 18.94 -20.07
CA GLU A 666 -5.16 19.21 -21.04
C GLU A 666 -5.40 18.02 -21.98
N CYS A 667 -4.32 17.35 -22.41
CA CYS A 667 -4.39 16.09 -23.17
C CYS A 667 -5.22 15.05 -22.38
N PHE A 668 -4.92 14.82 -21.12
CA PHE A 668 -5.66 13.86 -20.31
C PHE A 668 -7.09 14.33 -19.97
N ARG A 669 -7.37 15.63 -19.88
CA ARG A 669 -8.73 16.12 -19.69
C ARG A 669 -9.60 15.90 -20.92
N ARG A 670 -9.09 16.26 -22.11
CA ARG A 670 -9.86 16.21 -23.37
C ARG A 670 -9.80 14.84 -24.05
N GLY A 671 -8.81 14.01 -23.68
CA GLY A 671 -8.57 12.74 -24.34
C GLY A 671 -7.89 12.88 -25.71
N ASP A 672 -7.50 14.08 -26.13
CA ASP A 672 -6.82 14.34 -27.40
C ASP A 672 -5.37 14.79 -27.15
N CYS A 673 -4.42 13.90 -27.46
CA CYS A 673 -2.99 14.14 -27.29
C CYS A 673 -2.26 14.38 -28.62
N ARG A 674 -2.97 14.75 -29.70
CA ARG A 674 -2.37 15.00 -31.01
C ARG A 674 -1.65 16.36 -31.12
N ARG A 675 -1.76 17.21 -30.11
CA ARG A 675 -1.04 18.49 -30.05
C ARG A 675 0.47 18.26 -29.94
N GLU A 676 1.23 19.13 -30.58
CA GLU A 676 2.68 19.14 -30.41
C GLU A 676 3.02 19.61 -28.99
N PHE A 677 3.89 18.85 -28.34
CA PHE A 677 4.46 19.25 -27.06
C PHE A 677 5.60 20.22 -27.30
N PRO A 678 5.77 21.27 -26.48
CA PRO A 678 6.92 22.15 -26.53
C PRO A 678 8.22 21.32 -26.44
N SER A 679 9.21 21.68 -27.24
CA SER A 679 10.51 21.00 -27.22
C SER A 679 11.42 21.64 -26.18
N LEU A 680 11.93 20.85 -25.24
CA LEU A 680 12.87 21.31 -24.22
C LEU A 680 14.30 21.51 -24.72
N ARG A 681 14.59 21.08 -25.95
CA ARG A 681 15.96 21.10 -26.50
C ARG A 681 16.62 22.48 -26.45
N GLY A 682 15.87 23.54 -26.73
CA GLY A 682 16.40 24.92 -26.72
C GLY A 682 16.79 25.37 -25.31
N ALA A 683 15.93 25.13 -24.33
CA ALA A 683 16.19 25.52 -22.96
C ALA A 683 17.29 24.67 -22.30
N LEU A 684 17.29 23.35 -22.55
CA LEU A 684 18.37 22.47 -22.10
C LEU A 684 19.72 22.87 -22.73
N ALA A 685 19.76 23.17 -24.02
CA ALA A 685 20.98 23.66 -24.68
C ALA A 685 21.45 25.01 -24.09
N ALA A 686 20.55 25.90 -23.65
CA ALA A 686 20.92 27.13 -22.98
C ALA A 686 21.56 26.86 -21.59
N VAL A 687 21.08 25.87 -20.86
CA VAL A 687 21.71 25.41 -19.61
C VAL A 687 23.11 24.86 -19.89
N ASP A 688 23.25 24.00 -20.91
CA ASP A 688 24.54 23.43 -21.30
C ASP A 688 25.54 24.52 -21.73
N GLN A 689 25.11 25.51 -22.49
CA GLN A 689 25.93 26.67 -22.84
C GLN A 689 26.36 27.49 -21.61
N ALA A 690 25.49 27.64 -20.61
CA ALA A 690 25.82 28.34 -19.38
C ALA A 690 26.85 27.53 -18.55
N VAL A 691 26.70 26.21 -18.49
CA VAL A 691 27.69 25.32 -17.85
C VAL A 691 29.02 25.34 -18.57
N GLU A 692 29.02 25.34 -19.91
CA GLU A 692 30.22 25.44 -20.71
C GLU A 692 30.97 26.76 -20.46
N LYS A 693 30.28 27.88 -20.35
CA LYS A 693 30.89 29.15 -19.94
C LYS A 693 31.57 29.07 -18.56
N ILE A 694 30.89 28.43 -17.59
CA ILE A 694 31.46 28.20 -16.25
C ILE A 694 32.72 27.33 -16.34
N ARG A 695 32.70 26.29 -17.18
CA ARG A 695 33.81 25.38 -17.40
C ARG A 695 35.02 26.10 -18.04
N VAL A 696 34.79 26.80 -19.15
CA VAL A 696 35.84 27.53 -19.88
C VAL A 696 36.45 28.67 -19.04
N SER A 697 35.63 29.36 -18.26
CA SER A 697 36.09 30.43 -17.36
C SER A 697 36.81 29.93 -16.11
N ARG A 698 36.93 28.60 -15.94
CA ARG A 698 37.60 27.94 -14.80
C ARG A 698 37.05 28.33 -13.42
N ILE A 699 35.80 28.81 -13.36
CA ILE A 699 35.19 29.23 -12.08
C ILE A 699 35.18 28.10 -11.06
N LEU A 700 34.94 26.88 -11.50
CA LEU A 700 34.89 25.70 -10.62
C LEU A 700 36.27 25.11 -10.34
N SER A 701 37.33 25.42 -11.14
CA SER A 701 38.64 24.77 -10.97
C SER A 701 39.33 25.16 -9.65
N ASN A 702 39.05 26.35 -9.14
CA ASN A 702 39.65 26.85 -7.90
C ASN A 702 38.76 26.60 -6.66
N GLN A 703 37.65 25.90 -6.82
CA GLN A 703 36.70 25.58 -5.75
C GLN A 703 36.95 24.19 -5.16
N SER A 704 36.39 23.91 -3.99
CA SER A 704 36.36 22.55 -3.45
C SER A 704 35.65 21.59 -4.43
N LEU A 705 35.93 20.29 -4.36
CA LEU A 705 35.29 19.26 -5.18
C LEU A 705 33.76 19.28 -5.06
N GLU A 706 33.24 19.77 -3.95
CA GLU A 706 31.81 19.85 -3.68
C GLU A 706 31.08 20.80 -4.64
N ALA A 707 31.69 21.92 -5.04
CA ALA A 707 31.04 22.88 -5.92
C ALA A 707 30.79 22.34 -7.33
N PRO A 708 31.75 21.73 -8.05
CA PRO A 708 31.47 21.10 -9.34
C PRO A 708 30.52 19.90 -9.21
N VAL A 709 30.62 19.07 -8.17
CA VAL A 709 29.71 17.93 -7.94
C VAL A 709 28.27 18.44 -7.80
N ARG A 710 28.00 19.39 -6.91
CA ARG A 710 26.66 19.93 -6.71
C ARG A 710 26.10 20.64 -7.96
N THR A 711 26.94 21.36 -8.67
CA THR A 711 26.52 22.09 -9.88
C THR A 711 26.14 21.12 -10.99
N LEU A 712 27.03 20.16 -11.30
CA LEU A 712 26.80 19.23 -12.42
C LEU A 712 25.76 18.18 -12.12
N ASP A 713 25.67 17.71 -10.88
CA ASP A 713 24.56 16.84 -10.45
C ASP A 713 23.21 17.54 -10.57
N LEU A 714 23.10 18.81 -10.18
CA LEU A 714 21.85 19.56 -10.36
C LEU A 714 21.49 19.75 -11.84
N VAL A 715 22.47 20.07 -12.69
CA VAL A 715 22.26 20.17 -14.14
C VAL A 715 21.76 18.83 -14.69
N ASP A 716 22.35 17.73 -14.25
CA ASP A 716 21.92 16.39 -14.66
C ASP A 716 20.47 16.10 -14.25
N ARG A 717 20.04 16.55 -13.06
CA ARG A 717 18.65 16.42 -12.61
C ARG A 717 17.66 17.20 -13.50
N TYR A 718 18.04 18.38 -13.97
CA TYR A 718 17.22 19.13 -14.93
C TYR A 718 17.10 18.38 -16.26
N HIS A 719 18.18 17.80 -16.79
CA HIS A 719 18.15 16.96 -17.98
C HIS A 719 17.27 15.72 -17.77
N ALA A 720 17.48 15.00 -16.68
CA ALA A 720 16.71 13.80 -16.34
C ALA A 720 15.20 14.07 -16.19
N THR A 721 14.83 15.22 -15.61
CA THR A 721 13.43 15.66 -15.51
C THR A 721 12.87 15.99 -16.89
N GLY A 722 13.65 16.66 -17.73
CA GLY A 722 13.28 16.97 -19.12
C GLY A 722 13.05 15.71 -19.96
N GLU A 723 13.97 14.75 -19.90
CA GLU A 723 13.84 13.45 -20.58
C GLU A 723 12.59 12.70 -20.12
N ALA A 724 12.31 12.67 -18.83
CA ALA A 724 11.13 12.01 -18.29
C ALA A 724 9.83 12.70 -18.77
N LEU A 725 9.82 14.05 -18.87
CA LEU A 725 8.70 14.82 -19.42
C LEU A 725 8.49 14.53 -20.93
N GLU A 726 9.58 14.52 -21.72
CA GLU A 726 9.51 14.22 -23.15
C GLU A 726 9.02 12.78 -23.38
N GLU A 727 9.45 11.82 -22.57
CA GLU A 727 8.99 10.44 -22.65
C GLU A 727 7.50 10.32 -22.30
N CYS A 728 7.03 11.01 -21.27
CA CYS A 728 5.59 11.09 -20.97
C CYS A 728 4.80 11.67 -22.14
N GLY A 729 5.29 12.73 -22.76
CA GLY A 729 4.68 13.35 -23.96
C GLY A 729 4.70 12.41 -25.17
N ARG A 730 5.79 11.67 -25.39
CA ARG A 730 5.92 10.71 -26.48
C ARG A 730 4.92 9.55 -26.31
N LEU A 731 4.83 8.97 -25.12
CA LEU A 731 3.91 7.88 -24.80
C LEU A 731 2.46 8.34 -24.86
N ALA A 732 2.15 9.54 -24.37
CA ALA A 732 0.80 10.09 -24.44
C ALA A 732 0.31 10.25 -25.90
N ARG A 733 1.19 10.66 -26.84
CA ARG A 733 0.86 10.76 -28.28
C ARG A 733 0.58 9.42 -28.94
N THR A 734 1.21 8.34 -28.48
CA THR A 734 0.99 7.00 -29.05
C THR A 734 -0.32 6.36 -28.62
N LEU A 735 -0.99 6.94 -27.62
CA LEU A 735 -2.24 6.45 -27.08
C LEU A 735 -3.44 7.17 -27.72
N GLU A 736 -4.38 6.44 -28.27
CA GLU A 736 -5.70 6.97 -28.66
C GLU A 736 -6.59 7.15 -27.41
N ILE A 737 -6.21 8.10 -26.55
CA ILE A 737 -6.82 8.29 -25.24
C ILE A 737 -8.34 8.60 -25.33
N GLN A 738 -8.82 9.22 -26.39
CA GLN A 738 -10.25 9.43 -26.64
C GLN A 738 -11.07 8.15 -26.59
N ARG A 739 -10.50 7.05 -27.06
CA ARG A 739 -11.13 5.73 -27.03
C ARG A 739 -11.37 5.22 -25.61
N TYR A 740 -10.56 5.69 -24.66
CA TYR A 740 -10.60 5.25 -23.26
C TYR A 740 -11.38 6.22 -22.36
N TRP A 741 -11.49 7.50 -22.77
CA TRP A 741 -12.19 8.54 -22.00
C TRP A 741 -13.64 8.73 -22.45
N GLY A 742 -14.10 8.08 -23.52
CA GLY A 742 -15.46 8.21 -24.04
C GLY A 742 -16.49 7.89 -22.94
N ASP A 743 -17.44 8.81 -22.74
CA ASP A 743 -18.64 8.54 -21.99
C ASP A 743 -19.38 7.43 -22.73
N TYR A 744 -19.28 6.20 -22.27
CA TYR A 744 -20.28 5.20 -22.63
C TYR A 744 -21.59 5.69 -22.00
N ALA A 745 -22.36 6.47 -22.78
CA ALA A 745 -23.77 6.54 -22.60
C ALA A 745 -24.29 5.10 -22.66
N LEU A 746 -25.14 4.73 -21.71
CA LEU A 746 -25.81 3.45 -21.55
C LEU A 746 -26.15 2.75 -22.85
#